data_f6300d52acb43da77815153dbea0bfdf
#
_entry.id   f6300d52acb43da77815153dbea0bfdf
#
_cell.length_a   1.000
_cell.length_b   1.000
_cell.length_c   1.000
_cell.angle_alpha   90.00
_cell.angle_beta   90.00
_cell.angle_gamma   90.00
#
_symmetry.space_group_name_H-M   'P 1'
#
loop_
_entity.id
_entity.type
_entity.pdbx_description
1 polymer ?
#
loop_
_entity_poly.entity_id
_entity_poly.type
_entity_poly.pdbx_seq_one_letter_code
_entity_poly.pdbx_strand_id
1 'polypeptide(L)'
;MDTPTTTPTRRALANAIRALSMDAVQAANSGHPGAPMGMADIAEVLWRDFLKYNPANPGWWNRDRFVLSNGHGSMLLYSLLYLTGYQLGIDEIKNFRQLLARTAGHPEHESGIGGIETTTGPLGQGLANAVGMAIAEKLLAGEFNRDGLPIVDHYTYCFVGDGCLMEGISHEACSLAGTFKLGKLIVFYDDNGISIDGKVVEWFNDDTPKRFEAYGWHVVRNVDGHDADAVLSAIKKARSRKDQPSLICCKTIIGWGAPNKQGTKSAHGEALGPDEVALARKTLGWEYPPFVVPDDIRAAWDHKEAGAAAEKKWIRVWKRYKREHPEAGAEFERRMKLDLPANWSEIVQETLNAGAAVTGSQATRASSQVALNVLGPKLGEMLGGSADLTGSVNTLRKDSKPITHENPIGNYVYYGVREFGMTAIMNGITLHGGYRPYGGTFLVFSDYARNAVRLAALMHCPTTLVYTHDSIGLGEDGPTHQPIEHLASLRAMPNLHIWRPCDAVESAYSWVAALERKNGPTALVFTRQGLPQQTRAPEQLVAMRKGGYVLIDSNGPPEAIVIATGSEVGVAVPAVKELQAAGKRVRLVSMPCCEMFDAQPAPYRESVLPASVTRRVAVEAGATQSWWRYVGSQGRVLGLDHFGASGKGPDLFQHFGITSTAVKALVEQLLS
;
A
#
# COMPACT_ATOMS: atom_id res chain seq x y z
N MET A 1 -31.90 43.16 18.85
CA MET A 1 -31.17 42.83 20.10
C MET A 1 -30.20 41.73 19.72
N ASP A 2 -28.98 42.15 19.44
CA ASP A 2 -27.92 41.16 19.15
C ASP A 2 -27.58 40.49 20.46
N THR A 3 -27.96 39.22 20.59
CA THR A 3 -27.46 38.35 21.66
C THR A 3 -25.94 38.28 21.50
N PRO A 4 -25.15 38.53 22.56
CA PRO A 4 -23.70 38.38 22.46
C PRO A 4 -23.41 36.92 22.09
N THR A 5 -22.87 36.67 20.94
CA THR A 5 -22.41 35.36 20.51
C THR A 5 -21.23 34.93 21.41
N THR A 6 -21.55 34.20 22.48
CA THR A 6 -20.52 33.61 23.34
C THR A 6 -19.79 32.57 22.50
N THR A 7 -18.46 32.72 22.36
CA THR A 7 -17.63 31.75 21.70
C THR A 7 -17.86 30.35 22.33
N PRO A 8 -18.17 29.31 21.52
CA PRO A 8 -18.36 27.96 22.06
C PRO A 8 -17.14 27.48 22.84
N THR A 9 -17.37 26.80 23.94
CA THR A 9 -16.28 26.20 24.73
C THR A 9 -15.64 25.03 23.96
N ARG A 10 -14.36 24.72 24.22
CA ARG A 10 -13.70 23.54 23.67
C ARG A 10 -14.50 22.25 23.88
N ARG A 11 -15.09 22.11 25.10
CA ARG A 11 -15.93 20.95 25.43
C ARG A 11 -17.17 20.87 24.52
N ALA A 12 -17.82 21.98 24.23
CA ALA A 12 -18.97 22.02 23.32
C ALA A 12 -18.54 21.62 21.88
N LEU A 13 -17.35 22.04 21.44
CA LEU A 13 -16.81 21.67 20.14
C LEU A 13 -16.49 20.17 20.07
N ALA A 14 -15.87 19.61 21.10
CA ALA A 14 -15.62 18.16 21.19
C ALA A 14 -16.93 17.36 21.25
N ASN A 15 -17.97 17.90 21.93
CA ASN A 15 -19.27 17.24 22.03
C ASN A 15 -20.00 17.19 20.68
N ALA A 16 -19.74 18.09 19.74
CA ALA A 16 -20.24 17.96 18.36
C ALA A 16 -19.74 16.68 17.67
N ILE A 17 -18.46 16.31 17.87
CA ILE A 17 -17.89 15.05 17.36
C ILE A 17 -18.59 13.86 18.02
N ARG A 18 -18.78 13.90 19.35
CA ARG A 18 -19.46 12.84 20.12
C ARG A 18 -20.88 12.63 19.64
N ALA A 19 -21.62 13.71 19.49
CA ALA A 19 -23.02 13.68 19.05
C ALA A 19 -23.15 13.08 17.65
N LEU A 20 -22.42 13.60 16.68
CA LEU A 20 -22.44 13.06 15.31
C LEU A 20 -22.05 11.59 15.25
N SER A 21 -21.06 11.20 16.05
CA SER A 21 -20.57 9.80 16.05
C SER A 21 -21.59 8.84 16.66
N MET A 22 -22.18 9.17 17.82
CA MET A 22 -23.21 8.30 18.43
C MET A 22 -24.48 8.26 17.58
N ASP A 23 -24.87 9.37 16.95
CA ASP A 23 -26.07 9.45 16.11
C ASP A 23 -25.93 8.57 14.86
N ALA A 24 -24.79 8.68 14.16
CA ALA A 24 -24.55 7.91 12.94
C ALA A 24 -24.48 6.40 13.22
N VAL A 25 -23.76 6.01 14.28
CA VAL A 25 -23.67 4.61 14.70
C VAL A 25 -25.04 4.09 15.15
N GLN A 26 -25.82 4.89 15.87
CA GLN A 26 -27.17 4.50 16.30
C GLN A 26 -28.13 4.39 15.12
N ALA A 27 -28.09 5.31 14.16
CA ALA A 27 -28.93 5.26 12.96
C ALA A 27 -28.62 4.05 12.08
N ALA A 28 -27.35 3.73 11.93
CA ALA A 28 -26.89 2.54 11.20
C ALA A 28 -27.13 1.23 11.98
N ASN A 29 -27.39 1.30 13.27
CA ASN A 29 -27.40 0.17 14.21
C ASN A 29 -26.14 -0.71 14.06
N SER A 30 -25.03 -0.12 13.69
CA SER A 30 -23.74 -0.79 13.42
C SER A 30 -22.62 0.23 13.47
N GLY A 31 -21.51 -0.12 14.11
CA GLY A 31 -20.32 0.73 14.17
C GLY A 31 -19.69 0.79 15.56
N HIS A 32 -18.72 1.69 15.71
CA HIS A 32 -17.88 1.79 16.91
C HIS A 32 -17.95 3.23 17.47
N PRO A 33 -18.84 3.52 18.41
CA PRO A 33 -19.00 4.88 18.95
C PRO A 33 -17.94 5.22 20.00
N GLY A 34 -17.36 4.23 20.66
CA GLY A 34 -16.56 4.40 21.86
C GLY A 34 -15.26 5.18 21.66
N ALA A 35 -14.44 4.80 20.68
CA ALA A 35 -13.21 5.52 20.38
C ALA A 35 -13.47 6.97 19.90
N PRO A 36 -14.41 7.25 18.98
CA PRO A 36 -14.79 8.62 18.63
C PRO A 36 -15.20 9.48 19.82
N MET A 37 -15.97 8.93 20.75
CA MET A 37 -16.41 9.66 21.93
C MET A 37 -15.26 9.87 22.93
N GLY A 38 -14.36 8.91 23.08
CA GLY A 38 -13.20 9.01 23.97
C GLY A 38 -12.16 10.01 23.49
N MET A 39 -11.86 10.00 22.17
CA MET A 39 -10.79 10.81 21.58
C MET A 39 -11.23 12.21 21.12
N ALA A 40 -12.48 12.59 21.31
CA ALA A 40 -13.04 13.84 20.77
C ALA A 40 -12.31 15.11 21.24
N ASP A 41 -11.89 15.20 22.50
CA ASP A 41 -11.15 16.36 23.03
C ASP A 41 -9.74 16.43 22.42
N ILE A 42 -9.06 15.29 22.26
CA ILE A 42 -7.73 15.21 21.62
C ILE A 42 -7.83 15.68 20.16
N ALA A 43 -8.85 15.22 19.45
CA ALA A 43 -9.10 15.58 18.06
C ALA A 43 -9.44 17.08 17.91
N GLU A 44 -10.25 17.63 18.81
CA GLU A 44 -10.56 19.08 18.83
C GLU A 44 -9.29 19.92 18.90
N VAL A 45 -8.42 19.63 19.88
CA VAL A 45 -7.17 20.38 20.06
C VAL A 45 -6.25 20.23 18.85
N LEU A 46 -6.08 19.01 18.32
CA LEU A 46 -5.19 18.77 17.18
C LEU A 46 -5.69 19.51 15.93
N TRP A 47 -6.95 19.33 15.56
CA TRP A 47 -7.49 19.83 14.29
C TRP A 47 -7.69 21.35 14.26
N ARG A 48 -7.96 21.96 15.40
CA ARG A 48 -8.16 23.41 15.46
C ARG A 48 -6.88 24.21 15.67
N ASP A 49 -5.95 23.70 16.49
CA ASP A 49 -4.79 24.49 16.91
C ASP A 49 -3.49 24.13 16.20
N PHE A 50 -3.37 22.93 15.64
CA PHE A 50 -2.08 22.44 15.16
C PHE A 50 -2.09 21.94 13.72
N LEU A 51 -3.12 21.23 13.27
CA LEU A 51 -3.18 20.60 11.97
C LEU A 51 -3.25 21.65 10.85
N LYS A 52 -2.32 21.58 9.92
CA LYS A 52 -2.22 22.48 8.77
C LYS A 52 -2.87 21.83 7.55
N TYR A 53 -4.02 22.31 7.14
CA TYR A 53 -4.80 21.74 6.03
C TYR A 53 -5.68 22.82 5.37
N ASN A 54 -6.20 22.51 4.18
CA ASN A 54 -7.21 23.33 3.51
C ASN A 54 -8.37 22.41 3.06
N PRO A 55 -9.55 22.50 3.66
CA PRO A 55 -10.70 21.67 3.28
C PRO A 55 -11.15 21.86 1.83
N ALA A 56 -10.93 23.06 1.26
CA ALA A 56 -11.26 23.37 -0.13
C ALA A 56 -10.24 22.78 -1.12
N ASN A 57 -9.02 22.46 -0.67
CA ASN A 57 -7.99 21.81 -1.48
C ASN A 57 -7.31 20.67 -0.69
N PRO A 58 -7.96 19.51 -0.53
CA PRO A 58 -7.40 18.35 0.18
C PRO A 58 -6.15 17.78 -0.52
N GLY A 59 -5.87 18.16 -1.76
CA GLY A 59 -4.68 17.78 -2.52
C GLY A 59 -3.46 18.71 -2.29
N TRP A 60 -3.52 19.71 -1.43
CA TRP A 60 -2.40 20.60 -1.15
C TRP A 60 -1.15 19.82 -0.68
N TRP A 61 -0.06 19.94 -1.41
CA TRP A 61 1.12 19.08 -1.21
C TRP A 61 1.78 19.26 0.17
N ASN A 62 1.81 20.49 0.70
CA ASN A 62 2.45 20.79 1.99
C ASN A 62 1.45 20.85 3.18
N ARG A 63 0.28 20.20 3.06
CA ARG A 63 -0.63 19.99 4.19
C ARG A 63 -0.05 18.96 5.16
N ASP A 64 -0.40 19.04 6.42
CA ASP A 64 -0.18 17.95 7.36
C ASP A 64 -1.01 16.73 6.96
N ARG A 65 -0.58 15.54 7.36
CA ARG A 65 -1.29 14.27 7.17
C ARG A 65 -1.90 13.82 8.48
N PHE A 66 -3.16 13.42 8.44
CA PHE A 66 -3.83 12.82 9.58
C PHE A 66 -4.24 11.39 9.26
N VAL A 67 -3.77 10.42 10.06
CA VAL A 67 -4.05 8.99 9.91
C VAL A 67 -4.79 8.49 11.14
N LEU A 68 -5.98 7.93 10.92
CA LEU A 68 -6.74 7.22 11.95
C LEU A 68 -6.41 5.72 11.82
N SER A 69 -5.38 5.22 12.52
CA SER A 69 -4.95 3.81 12.43
C SER A 69 -5.94 2.87 13.12
N ASN A 70 -6.61 3.31 14.19
CA ASN A 70 -7.78 2.64 14.78
C ASN A 70 -9.03 2.94 13.93
N GLY A 71 -9.02 2.50 12.68
CA GLY A 71 -10.00 2.83 11.65
C GLY A 71 -11.45 2.43 11.95
N HIS A 72 -11.67 1.54 12.93
CA HIS A 72 -13.01 1.24 13.43
C HIS A 72 -13.69 2.48 14.03
N GLY A 73 -12.92 3.45 14.56
CA GLY A 73 -13.40 4.75 15.01
C GLY A 73 -13.68 5.73 13.86
N SER A 74 -14.05 5.27 12.68
CA SER A 74 -14.22 6.06 11.44
C SER A 74 -15.10 7.30 11.59
N MET A 75 -16.12 7.24 12.44
CA MET A 75 -16.99 8.38 12.69
C MET A 75 -16.28 9.58 13.34
N LEU A 76 -15.16 9.37 14.04
CA LEU A 76 -14.29 10.48 14.48
C LEU A 76 -13.80 11.29 13.26
N LEU A 77 -13.23 10.60 12.28
CA LEU A 77 -12.70 11.24 11.07
C LEU A 77 -13.81 11.87 10.23
N TYR A 78 -14.92 11.17 10.00
CA TYR A 78 -16.03 11.72 9.22
C TYR A 78 -16.66 12.94 9.89
N SER A 79 -16.82 12.93 11.21
CA SER A 79 -17.30 14.09 11.95
C SER A 79 -16.36 15.29 11.81
N LEU A 80 -15.06 15.08 11.91
CA LEU A 80 -14.03 16.12 11.72
C LEU A 80 -14.06 16.69 10.29
N LEU A 81 -14.10 15.84 9.27
CA LEU A 81 -14.17 16.28 7.87
C LEU A 81 -15.45 17.09 7.59
N TYR A 82 -16.60 16.65 8.12
CA TYR A 82 -17.86 17.39 8.02
C TYR A 82 -17.77 18.75 8.72
N LEU A 83 -17.34 18.79 9.98
CA LEU A 83 -17.30 19.99 10.79
C LEU A 83 -16.33 21.03 10.25
N THR A 84 -15.17 20.61 9.77
CA THR A 84 -14.11 21.51 9.27
C THR A 84 -14.33 22.00 7.86
N GLY A 85 -15.36 21.49 7.15
CA GLY A 85 -15.81 22.03 5.87
C GLY A 85 -15.25 21.36 4.62
N TYR A 86 -14.79 20.10 4.73
CA TYR A 86 -14.54 19.27 3.55
C TYR A 86 -15.85 18.99 2.78
N GLN A 87 -15.73 18.49 1.56
CA GLN A 87 -16.88 18.11 0.72
C GLN A 87 -17.54 16.82 1.22
N LEU A 88 -18.10 16.90 2.42
CA LEU A 88 -18.85 15.86 3.09
C LEU A 88 -20.10 16.49 3.73
N GLY A 89 -21.29 16.12 3.26
CA GLY A 89 -22.55 16.66 3.74
C GLY A 89 -23.11 15.90 4.94
N ILE A 90 -24.09 16.51 5.63
CA ILE A 90 -24.77 15.84 6.78
C ILE A 90 -25.54 14.59 6.34
N ASP A 91 -26.05 14.56 5.13
CA ASP A 91 -26.79 13.40 4.62
C ASP A 91 -25.87 12.20 4.39
N GLU A 92 -24.58 12.44 4.09
CA GLU A 92 -23.58 11.37 4.02
C GLU A 92 -23.23 10.83 5.41
N ILE A 93 -23.22 11.68 6.44
CA ILE A 93 -23.09 11.25 7.84
C ILE A 93 -24.30 10.40 8.26
N LYS A 94 -25.53 10.80 7.89
CA LYS A 94 -26.76 10.02 8.14
C LYS A 94 -26.75 8.66 7.45
N ASN A 95 -26.10 8.57 6.28
CA ASN A 95 -25.98 7.35 5.49
C ASN A 95 -24.74 6.51 5.84
N PHE A 96 -24.14 6.72 7.02
CA PHE A 96 -23.03 5.93 7.50
C PHE A 96 -23.30 4.42 7.39
N ARG A 97 -22.38 3.67 6.79
CA ARG A 97 -22.45 2.21 6.55
C ARG A 97 -23.61 1.76 5.67
N GLN A 98 -24.27 2.65 4.94
CA GLN A 98 -25.30 2.24 3.99
C GLN A 98 -24.66 1.83 2.65
N LEU A 99 -25.41 1.03 1.86
CA LEU A 99 -24.92 0.58 0.55
C LEU A 99 -24.57 1.79 -0.34
N LEU A 100 -23.40 1.76 -0.93
CA LEU A 100 -22.83 2.81 -1.81
C LEU A 100 -22.62 4.19 -1.13
N ALA A 101 -22.77 4.29 0.18
CA ALA A 101 -22.41 5.51 0.90
C ALA A 101 -20.89 5.69 0.93
N ARG A 102 -20.41 6.93 0.72
CA ARG A 102 -18.98 7.25 0.83
C ARG A 102 -18.43 7.13 2.25
N THR A 103 -19.30 7.25 3.25
CA THR A 103 -19.00 7.05 4.68
C THR A 103 -19.05 5.56 5.03
N ALA A 104 -18.10 4.81 4.53
CA ALA A 104 -17.94 3.38 4.79
C ALA A 104 -17.68 3.08 6.28
N GLY A 105 -17.81 1.82 6.66
CA GLY A 105 -17.61 1.38 8.05
C GLY A 105 -16.22 1.67 8.62
N HIS A 106 -15.23 1.74 7.75
CA HIS A 106 -13.84 2.13 8.02
C HIS A 106 -13.41 3.16 6.96
N PRO A 107 -12.46 4.06 7.23
CA PRO A 107 -12.01 5.04 6.24
C PRO A 107 -11.46 4.35 4.99
N GLU A 108 -11.95 4.78 3.83
CA GLU A 108 -11.49 4.27 2.53
C GLU A 108 -10.93 5.42 1.69
N HIS A 109 -9.65 5.30 1.30
CA HIS A 109 -8.96 6.31 0.50
C HIS A 109 -9.69 6.58 -0.83
N GLU A 110 -10.20 5.53 -1.46
CA GLU A 110 -10.90 5.58 -2.75
C GLU A 110 -12.38 6.02 -2.64
N SER A 111 -12.87 6.38 -1.45
CA SER A 111 -14.24 6.86 -1.26
C SER A 111 -14.55 8.20 -1.94
N GLY A 112 -13.51 8.92 -2.40
CA GLY A 112 -13.65 10.26 -2.96
C GLY A 112 -13.90 11.36 -1.93
N ILE A 113 -13.79 11.05 -0.62
CA ILE A 113 -13.82 12.04 0.45
C ILE A 113 -12.41 12.57 0.66
N GLY A 114 -12.18 13.85 0.35
CA GLY A 114 -10.89 14.49 0.61
C GLY A 114 -10.55 14.50 2.10
N GLY A 115 -9.25 14.33 2.43
CA GLY A 115 -8.76 14.28 3.80
C GLY A 115 -8.69 12.87 4.41
N ILE A 116 -9.12 11.83 3.69
CA ILE A 116 -8.84 10.43 4.04
C ILE A 116 -7.51 10.05 3.40
N GLU A 117 -6.45 10.06 4.20
CA GLU A 117 -5.07 9.85 3.71
C GLU A 117 -4.75 8.39 3.38
N THR A 118 -5.46 7.44 4.00
CA THR A 118 -5.25 6.00 3.80
C THR A 118 -6.47 5.20 4.21
N THR A 119 -6.64 4.02 3.63
CA THR A 119 -7.64 3.04 4.06
C THR A 119 -7.15 2.32 5.31
N THR A 120 -7.96 2.34 6.36
CA THR A 120 -7.68 1.67 7.62
C THR A 120 -8.83 0.73 8.00
N GLY A 121 -8.69 0.03 9.13
CA GLY A 121 -9.61 -1.03 9.56
C GLY A 121 -8.82 -2.26 10.00
N PRO A 122 -7.94 -2.83 9.14
CA PRO A 122 -6.90 -3.75 9.60
C PRO A 122 -5.90 -3.00 10.47
N LEU A 123 -5.91 -3.29 11.79
CA LEU A 123 -5.14 -2.57 12.80
C LEU A 123 -3.63 -2.59 12.53
N GLY A 124 -2.93 -1.54 12.95
CA GLY A 124 -1.48 -1.41 12.79
C GLY A 124 -1.00 -0.89 11.43
N GLN A 125 -1.72 -1.18 10.34
CA GLN A 125 -1.28 -0.76 9.00
C GLN A 125 -1.33 0.76 8.80
N GLY A 126 -2.33 1.46 9.36
CA GLY A 126 -2.39 2.93 9.32
C GLY A 126 -1.16 3.57 9.95
N LEU A 127 -0.69 3.05 11.09
CA LEU A 127 0.54 3.52 11.73
C LEU A 127 1.77 3.30 10.84
N ALA A 128 1.89 2.14 10.19
CA ALA A 128 2.96 1.88 9.24
C ALA A 128 2.89 2.79 8.01
N ASN A 129 1.67 3.09 7.51
CA ASN A 129 1.50 4.08 6.44
C ASN A 129 1.93 5.48 6.90
N ALA A 130 1.61 5.88 8.13
CA ALA A 130 2.05 7.16 8.70
C ALA A 130 3.59 7.25 8.79
N VAL A 131 4.27 6.15 9.13
CA VAL A 131 5.74 6.06 9.08
C VAL A 131 6.23 6.29 7.64
N GLY A 132 5.60 5.66 6.65
CA GLY A 132 5.92 5.86 5.23
C GLY A 132 5.74 7.30 4.77
N MET A 133 4.65 7.96 5.18
CA MET A 133 4.40 9.38 4.89
C MET A 133 5.48 10.29 5.50
N ALA A 134 5.89 10.01 6.74
CA ALA A 134 6.94 10.77 7.41
C ALA A 134 8.33 10.56 6.78
N ILE A 135 8.62 9.36 6.26
CA ILE A 135 9.83 9.09 5.46
C ILE A 135 9.81 9.93 4.18
N ALA A 136 8.70 9.92 3.44
CA ALA A 136 8.56 10.66 2.20
C ALA A 136 8.72 12.17 2.43
N GLU A 137 8.09 12.73 3.48
CA GLU A 137 8.29 14.13 3.86
C GLU A 137 9.76 14.46 4.12
N LYS A 138 10.42 13.65 4.94
CA LYS A 138 11.83 13.88 5.33
C LYS A 138 12.76 13.85 4.11
N LEU A 139 12.57 12.90 3.20
CA LEU A 139 13.37 12.77 1.98
C LEU A 139 13.12 13.94 1.01
N LEU A 140 11.84 14.27 0.74
CA LEU A 140 11.50 15.41 -0.11
C LEU A 140 12.01 16.74 0.46
N ALA A 141 11.88 16.95 1.78
CA ALA A 141 12.41 18.14 2.44
C ALA A 141 13.92 18.24 2.28
N GLY A 142 14.65 17.14 2.45
CA GLY A 142 16.10 17.11 2.27
C GLY A 142 16.55 17.32 0.83
N GLU A 143 15.79 16.85 -0.14
CA GLU A 143 16.13 16.96 -1.55
C GLU A 143 15.75 18.32 -2.13
N PHE A 144 14.56 18.85 -1.81
CA PHE A 144 13.98 20.00 -2.49
C PHE A 144 14.00 21.32 -1.70
N ASN A 145 14.01 21.31 -0.37
CA ASN A 145 14.06 22.56 0.38
C ASN A 145 15.35 23.32 0.10
N ARG A 146 15.25 24.65 0.10
CA ARG A 146 16.37 25.59 -0.02
C ARG A 146 16.29 26.61 1.11
N ASP A 147 17.38 27.31 1.40
CA ASP A 147 17.44 28.32 2.44
C ASP A 147 16.38 29.41 2.24
N GLY A 148 15.54 29.59 3.26
CA GLY A 148 14.40 30.51 3.21
C GLY A 148 13.24 30.09 2.28
N LEU A 149 13.29 28.87 1.71
CA LEU A 149 12.29 28.33 0.78
C LEU A 149 11.87 26.89 1.16
N PRO A 150 11.26 26.68 2.32
CA PRO A 150 10.79 25.36 2.76
C PRO A 150 9.47 25.01 2.03
N ILE A 151 9.57 24.33 0.89
CA ILE A 151 8.39 23.90 0.12
C ILE A 151 7.77 22.61 0.67
N VAL A 152 8.56 21.83 1.44
CA VAL A 152 8.12 20.61 2.14
C VAL A 152 8.40 20.80 3.63
N ASP A 153 7.35 21.06 4.41
CA ASP A 153 7.44 21.27 5.85
C ASP A 153 6.07 20.97 6.50
N HIS A 154 5.79 19.69 6.68
CA HIS A 154 4.52 19.24 7.28
C HIS A 154 4.72 18.05 8.20
N TYR A 155 3.78 17.86 9.10
CA TYR A 155 3.75 16.78 10.06
C TYR A 155 2.85 15.64 9.57
N THR A 156 3.13 14.44 10.08
CA THR A 156 2.21 13.31 10.03
C THR A 156 1.74 13.02 11.44
N TYR A 157 0.43 13.12 11.65
CA TYR A 157 -0.24 12.79 12.91
C TYR A 157 -0.98 11.48 12.75
N CYS A 158 -0.87 10.58 13.73
CA CYS A 158 -1.53 9.30 13.70
C CYS A 158 -2.22 9.00 15.04
N PHE A 159 -3.48 8.58 14.99
CA PHE A 159 -4.20 8.07 16.14
C PHE A 159 -4.17 6.54 16.16
N VAL A 160 -3.85 5.96 17.32
CA VAL A 160 -3.77 4.52 17.54
C VAL A 160 -4.46 4.15 18.85
N GLY A 161 -5.00 2.95 18.93
CA GLY A 161 -5.51 2.35 20.17
C GLY A 161 -4.67 1.14 20.58
N ASP A 162 -5.05 0.48 21.68
CA ASP A 162 -4.40 -0.72 22.20
C ASP A 162 -4.21 -1.79 21.12
N GLY A 163 -5.26 -2.12 20.38
CA GLY A 163 -5.20 -3.13 19.32
C GLY A 163 -4.20 -2.79 18.21
N CYS A 164 -4.04 -1.50 17.84
CA CYS A 164 -3.01 -1.11 16.89
C CYS A 164 -1.60 -1.43 17.40
N LEU A 165 -1.37 -1.26 18.70
CA LEU A 165 -0.06 -1.44 19.33
C LEU A 165 0.23 -2.91 19.72
N MET A 166 -0.79 -3.77 19.74
CA MET A 166 -0.64 -5.23 19.85
C MET A 166 -0.15 -5.86 18.55
N GLU A 167 -0.50 -5.28 17.39
CA GLU A 167 -0.14 -5.80 16.08
C GLU A 167 1.38 -5.84 15.87
N GLY A 168 1.91 -6.96 15.37
CA GLY A 168 3.34 -7.14 15.10
C GLY A 168 3.93 -6.09 14.17
N ILE A 169 3.16 -5.66 13.16
CA ILE A 169 3.58 -4.63 12.21
C ILE A 169 3.90 -3.28 12.89
N SER A 170 3.25 -2.97 14.00
CA SER A 170 3.52 -1.74 14.77
C SER A 170 4.91 -1.76 15.37
N HIS A 171 5.39 -2.92 15.84
CA HIS A 171 6.77 -3.10 16.31
C HIS A 171 7.78 -2.90 15.17
N GLU A 172 7.51 -3.48 13.99
CA GLU A 172 8.36 -3.34 12.81
C GLU A 172 8.48 -1.87 12.38
N ALA A 173 7.35 -1.19 12.20
CA ALA A 173 7.31 0.18 11.71
C ALA A 173 7.85 1.20 12.73
N CYS A 174 7.48 1.08 14.02
CA CYS A 174 7.89 2.04 15.04
C CYS A 174 9.38 1.93 15.38
N SER A 175 9.95 0.72 15.39
CA SER A 175 11.39 0.52 15.55
C SER A 175 12.16 1.23 14.42
N LEU A 176 11.70 1.09 13.17
CA LEU A 176 12.32 1.75 12.02
C LEU A 176 12.16 3.28 12.07
N ALA A 177 11.00 3.77 12.48
CA ALA A 177 10.75 5.21 12.63
C ALA A 177 11.70 5.88 13.64
N GLY A 178 11.99 5.22 14.75
CA GLY A 178 13.00 5.67 15.72
C GLY A 178 14.40 5.67 15.12
N THR A 179 14.78 4.59 14.43
CA THR A 179 16.07 4.47 13.73
C THR A 179 16.28 5.62 12.74
N PHE A 180 15.24 5.97 11.95
CA PHE A 180 15.33 7.07 10.97
C PHE A 180 15.08 8.46 11.57
N LYS A 181 14.86 8.57 12.89
CA LYS A 181 14.68 9.85 13.59
C LYS A 181 13.61 10.71 12.91
N LEU A 182 12.39 10.17 12.75
CA LEU A 182 11.28 10.84 12.03
C LEU A 182 10.61 11.90 12.91
N GLY A 183 11.28 13.03 13.17
CA GLY A 183 10.86 14.07 14.11
C GLY A 183 9.56 14.80 13.77
N LYS A 184 8.99 14.58 12.59
CA LYS A 184 7.68 15.11 12.20
C LYS A 184 6.56 14.07 12.25
N LEU A 185 6.83 12.86 12.78
CA LEU A 185 5.82 11.86 13.09
C LEU A 185 5.39 12.00 14.55
N ILE A 186 4.10 12.28 14.78
CA ILE A 186 3.52 12.40 16.13
C ILE A 186 2.33 11.44 16.21
N VAL A 187 2.43 10.48 17.13
CA VAL A 187 1.41 9.45 17.34
C VAL A 187 0.71 9.69 18.68
N PHE A 188 -0.62 9.64 18.67
CA PHE A 188 -1.46 9.70 19.86
C PHE A 188 -1.96 8.31 20.18
N TYR A 189 -1.62 7.83 21.34
CA TYR A 189 -2.10 6.57 21.86
C TYR A 189 -3.33 6.79 22.74
N ASP A 190 -4.46 6.28 22.27
CA ASP A 190 -5.72 6.18 23.02
C ASP A 190 -5.58 5.06 24.05
N ASP A 191 -5.04 5.41 25.21
CA ASP A 191 -4.74 4.49 26.33
C ASP A 191 -5.99 4.40 27.23
N ASN A 192 -7.04 3.76 26.70
CA ASN A 192 -8.32 3.59 27.41
C ASN A 192 -8.45 2.23 28.11
N GLY A 193 -7.57 1.27 27.82
CA GLY A 193 -7.51 -0.04 28.46
C GLY A 193 -8.66 -0.99 28.13
N ILE A 194 -9.43 -0.72 27.06
CA ILE A 194 -10.58 -1.54 26.66
C ILE A 194 -10.48 -1.94 25.18
N SER A 195 -10.69 -3.20 24.92
CA SER A 195 -10.91 -3.74 23.57
C SER A 195 -12.29 -4.41 23.47
N ILE A 196 -12.57 -5.05 22.33
CA ILE A 196 -13.84 -5.75 22.10
C ILE A 196 -14.06 -6.92 23.07
N ASP A 197 -13.00 -7.56 23.56
CA ASP A 197 -13.08 -8.65 24.54
C ASP A 197 -13.20 -8.16 25.99
N GLY A 198 -12.85 -6.89 26.27
CA GLY A 198 -12.93 -6.29 27.58
C GLY A 198 -11.67 -5.53 28.01
N LYS A 199 -11.30 -5.67 29.29
CA LYS A 199 -10.12 -5.00 29.86
C LYS A 199 -8.83 -5.63 29.32
N VAL A 200 -8.02 -4.84 28.62
CA VAL A 200 -6.81 -5.33 27.92
C VAL A 200 -5.72 -5.80 28.87
N VAL A 201 -5.73 -5.41 30.14
CA VAL A 201 -4.74 -5.78 31.15
C VAL A 201 -4.61 -7.30 31.32
N GLU A 202 -5.62 -8.08 30.94
CA GLU A 202 -5.63 -9.53 31.03
C GLU A 202 -4.72 -10.22 29.97
N TRP A 203 -4.40 -9.50 28.86
CA TRP A 203 -3.58 -10.03 27.76
C TRP A 203 -2.63 -9.01 27.13
N PHE A 204 -2.67 -7.75 27.56
CA PHE A 204 -1.78 -6.69 27.08
C PHE A 204 -1.44 -5.76 28.25
N ASN A 205 -0.33 -6.04 28.93
CA ASN A 205 0.17 -5.28 30.08
C ASN A 205 1.59 -4.75 29.87
N ASP A 206 2.02 -4.63 28.61
CA ASP A 206 3.29 -4.03 28.24
C ASP A 206 3.40 -2.61 28.79
N ASP A 207 4.58 -2.22 29.24
CA ASP A 207 4.89 -0.80 29.44
C ASP A 207 5.12 -0.14 28.08
N THR A 208 4.03 0.18 27.38
CA THR A 208 4.07 0.80 26.05
C THR A 208 4.96 2.05 26.00
N PRO A 209 4.92 2.98 26.96
CA PRO A 209 5.87 4.08 27.03
C PRO A 209 7.33 3.64 26.99
N LYS A 210 7.75 2.70 27.82
CA LYS A 210 9.14 2.19 27.81
C LYS A 210 9.51 1.47 26.53
N ARG A 211 8.56 0.74 25.93
CA ARG A 211 8.77 0.08 24.65
C ARG A 211 9.10 1.09 23.54
N PHE A 212 8.37 2.20 23.47
CA PHE A 212 8.64 3.26 22.51
C PHE A 212 9.93 4.04 22.82
N GLU A 213 10.25 4.26 24.08
CA GLU A 213 11.56 4.82 24.48
C GLU A 213 12.71 3.92 24.00
N ALA A 214 12.56 2.59 24.12
CA ALA A 214 13.53 1.62 23.61
C ALA A 214 13.67 1.65 22.07
N TYR A 215 12.63 2.04 21.33
CA TYR A 215 12.72 2.32 19.89
C TYR A 215 13.40 3.66 19.56
N GLY A 216 13.76 4.46 20.54
CA GLY A 216 14.34 5.79 20.33
C GLY A 216 13.32 6.91 20.11
N TRP A 217 12.10 6.73 20.54
CA TRP A 217 11.03 7.74 20.48
C TRP A 217 11.07 8.68 21.69
N HIS A 218 10.65 9.91 21.48
CA HIS A 218 10.24 10.82 22.55
C HIS A 218 8.83 10.45 23.01
N VAL A 219 8.63 10.26 24.33
CA VAL A 219 7.35 9.84 24.89
C VAL A 219 6.83 10.87 25.88
N VAL A 220 5.59 11.34 25.67
CA VAL A 220 4.84 12.17 26.62
C VAL A 220 3.84 11.28 27.33
N ARG A 221 4.10 11.00 28.62
CA ARG A 221 3.34 10.02 29.40
C ARG A 221 2.15 10.65 30.14
N ASN A 222 1.13 9.87 30.43
CA ASN A 222 0.04 10.18 31.34
C ASN A 222 -0.68 11.51 31.05
N VAL A 223 -0.95 11.79 29.77
CA VAL A 223 -1.71 12.97 29.36
C VAL A 223 -3.19 12.67 29.62
N ASP A 224 -3.89 13.55 30.35
CA ASP A 224 -5.34 13.49 30.43
C ASP A 224 -5.93 13.85 29.06
N GLY A 225 -6.46 12.84 28.34
CA GLY A 225 -7.03 13.01 27.02
C GLY A 225 -8.35 13.79 26.99
N HIS A 226 -8.92 14.07 28.16
CA HIS A 226 -10.14 14.88 28.32
C HIS A 226 -9.85 16.31 28.80
N ASP A 227 -8.58 16.64 29.06
CA ASP A 227 -8.13 18.01 29.38
C ASP A 227 -7.43 18.63 28.15
N ALA A 228 -8.08 19.60 27.53
CA ALA A 228 -7.59 20.27 26.33
C ALA A 228 -6.24 20.98 26.55
N ASP A 229 -5.99 21.54 27.72
CA ASP A 229 -4.74 22.23 28.05
C ASP A 229 -3.60 21.24 28.23
N ALA A 230 -3.85 20.08 28.83
CA ALA A 230 -2.89 18.98 28.95
C ALA A 230 -2.51 18.45 27.54
N VAL A 231 -3.51 18.22 26.67
CA VAL A 231 -3.28 17.79 25.29
C VAL A 231 -2.50 18.84 24.49
N LEU A 232 -2.88 20.12 24.58
CA LEU A 232 -2.17 21.24 23.92
C LEU A 232 -0.71 21.31 24.34
N SER A 233 -0.42 21.19 25.66
CA SER A 233 0.93 21.15 26.21
C SER A 233 1.73 19.96 25.68
N ALA A 234 1.11 18.77 25.60
CA ALA A 234 1.74 17.55 25.09
C ALA A 234 2.13 17.69 23.62
N ILE A 235 1.22 18.22 22.77
CA ILE A 235 1.53 18.47 21.35
C ILE A 235 2.69 19.45 21.17
N LYS A 236 2.72 20.55 21.96
CA LYS A 236 3.84 21.51 21.93
C LYS A 236 5.16 20.83 22.28
N LYS A 237 5.19 19.96 23.31
CA LYS A 237 6.37 19.17 23.70
C LYS A 237 6.81 18.24 22.55
N ALA A 238 5.87 17.50 21.94
CA ALA A 238 6.16 16.61 20.83
C ALA A 238 6.72 17.40 19.62
N ARG A 239 6.11 18.51 19.23
CA ARG A 239 6.59 19.36 18.13
C ARG A 239 7.94 20.03 18.37
N SER A 240 8.40 20.14 19.61
CA SER A 240 9.73 20.67 19.94
C SER A 240 10.84 19.66 19.62
N ARG A 241 10.54 18.36 19.51
CA ARG A 241 11.49 17.30 19.18
C ARG A 241 11.57 17.15 17.66
N LYS A 242 12.71 17.49 17.08
CA LYS A 242 12.93 17.47 15.63
C LYS A 242 13.70 16.25 15.14
N ASP A 243 14.33 15.54 16.04
CA ASP A 243 15.25 14.43 15.82
C ASP A 243 14.72 13.07 16.29
N GLN A 244 13.48 13.02 16.80
CA GLN A 244 12.83 11.81 17.27
C GLN A 244 11.35 11.85 16.94
N PRO A 245 10.72 10.74 16.51
CA PRO A 245 9.27 10.64 16.49
C PRO A 245 8.72 10.72 17.91
N SER A 246 7.46 11.16 18.06
CA SER A 246 6.87 11.34 19.38
C SER A 246 5.63 10.47 19.57
N LEU A 247 5.50 9.82 20.74
CA LEU A 247 4.30 9.17 21.23
C LEU A 247 3.70 10.00 22.37
N ILE A 248 2.43 10.36 22.26
CA ILE A 248 1.64 11.01 23.31
C ILE A 248 0.67 9.97 23.87
N CYS A 249 0.90 9.51 25.10
CA CYS A 249 0.04 8.53 25.78
C CYS A 249 -1.11 9.25 26.47
N CYS A 250 -2.29 9.22 25.83
CA CYS A 250 -3.50 9.90 26.29
C CYS A 250 -4.38 8.94 27.07
N LYS A 251 -4.54 9.15 28.35
CA LYS A 251 -5.53 8.45 29.17
C LYS A 251 -6.91 8.96 28.80
N THR A 252 -7.76 8.06 28.32
CA THR A 252 -9.15 8.37 27.92
C THR A 252 -10.12 7.38 28.52
N ILE A 253 -11.39 7.68 28.37
CA ILE A 253 -12.48 6.77 28.71
C ILE A 253 -13.25 6.47 27.42
N ILE A 254 -13.23 5.20 26.98
CA ILE A 254 -14.01 4.78 25.82
C ILE A 254 -15.50 5.07 26.04
N GLY A 255 -16.20 5.63 25.04
CA GLY A 255 -17.62 5.96 25.17
C GLY A 255 -17.90 7.11 26.13
N TRP A 256 -16.95 8.03 26.30
CA TRP A 256 -17.07 9.19 27.21
C TRP A 256 -18.41 9.91 27.06
N GLY A 257 -19.11 10.06 28.18
CA GLY A 257 -20.41 10.70 28.25
C GLY A 257 -21.61 9.74 28.21
N ALA A 258 -21.39 8.44 27.94
CA ALA A 258 -22.42 7.41 28.01
C ALA A 258 -22.45 6.82 29.45
N PRO A 259 -23.37 7.24 30.35
CA PRO A 259 -23.23 7.01 31.80
C PRO A 259 -23.23 5.53 32.22
N ASN A 260 -23.90 4.65 31.47
CA ASN A 260 -23.93 3.22 31.77
C ASN A 260 -22.96 2.37 30.96
N LYS A 261 -22.43 2.87 29.83
CA LYS A 261 -21.59 2.09 28.89
C LYS A 261 -20.16 2.60 28.82
N GLN A 262 -19.85 3.84 29.20
CA GLN A 262 -18.48 4.35 29.18
C GLN A 262 -17.51 3.50 30.00
N GLY A 263 -16.27 3.35 29.54
CA GLY A 263 -15.24 2.55 30.22
C GLY A 263 -15.49 1.04 30.15
N THR A 264 -16.42 0.59 29.32
CA THR A 264 -16.75 -0.82 29.14
C THR A 264 -16.70 -1.25 27.67
N LYS A 265 -16.59 -2.56 27.43
CA LYS A 265 -16.64 -3.14 26.07
C LYS A 265 -17.95 -2.86 25.33
N SER A 266 -19.04 -2.60 26.03
CA SER A 266 -20.36 -2.29 25.43
C SER A 266 -20.39 -0.96 24.68
N ALA A 267 -19.39 -0.09 24.87
CA ALA A 267 -19.22 1.10 24.06
C ALA A 267 -18.28 0.89 22.86
N HIS A 268 -17.58 -0.27 22.77
CA HIS A 268 -16.53 -0.46 21.78
C HIS A 268 -17.09 -0.62 20.36
N GLY A 269 -17.85 -1.68 20.10
CA GLY A 269 -18.13 -2.15 18.73
C GLY A 269 -19.61 -2.29 18.37
N GLU A 270 -20.52 -1.70 19.14
CA GLU A 270 -21.96 -1.74 18.90
C GLU A 270 -22.64 -0.40 19.18
N ALA A 271 -23.84 -0.21 18.64
CA ALA A 271 -24.65 0.97 18.94
C ALA A 271 -24.95 1.05 20.43
N LEU A 272 -24.98 2.28 20.98
CA LEU A 272 -25.25 2.49 22.40
C LEU A 272 -26.67 2.08 22.81
N GLY A 273 -27.62 2.12 21.87
CA GLY A 273 -29.02 1.97 22.09
C GLY A 273 -29.69 3.32 22.34
N PRO A 274 -31.00 3.48 21.98
CA PRO A 274 -31.69 4.77 22.01
C PRO A 274 -31.76 5.40 23.41
N ASP A 275 -31.96 4.59 24.44
CA ASP A 275 -32.02 5.06 25.82
C ASP A 275 -30.65 5.58 26.30
N GLU A 276 -29.57 4.87 26.01
CA GLU A 276 -28.23 5.29 26.37
C GLU A 276 -27.78 6.54 25.58
N VAL A 277 -28.16 6.66 24.31
CA VAL A 277 -27.94 7.89 23.53
C VAL A 277 -28.64 9.09 24.14
N ALA A 278 -29.87 8.91 24.60
CA ALA A 278 -30.63 9.99 25.29
C ALA A 278 -29.96 10.40 26.62
N LEU A 279 -29.46 9.42 27.38
CA LEU A 279 -28.73 9.68 28.62
C LEU A 279 -27.37 10.35 28.33
N ALA A 280 -26.67 9.92 27.30
CA ALA A 280 -25.40 10.50 26.87
C ALA A 280 -25.58 11.97 26.46
N ARG A 281 -26.64 12.31 25.71
CA ARG A 281 -26.96 13.70 25.37
C ARG A 281 -27.12 14.55 26.61
N LYS A 282 -27.88 14.08 27.59
CA LYS A 282 -28.09 14.77 28.87
C LYS A 282 -26.79 14.96 29.63
N THR A 283 -25.96 13.92 29.72
CA THR A 283 -24.66 13.96 30.41
C THR A 283 -23.70 14.95 29.74
N LEU A 284 -23.70 15.01 28.41
CA LEU A 284 -22.86 15.91 27.62
C LEU A 284 -23.39 17.35 27.57
N GLY A 285 -24.59 17.59 28.04
CA GLY A 285 -25.29 18.89 27.88
C GLY A 285 -25.60 19.20 26.42
N TRP A 286 -25.85 18.18 25.59
CA TRP A 286 -26.13 18.29 24.15
C TRP A 286 -27.62 18.04 23.87
N GLU A 287 -28.44 19.04 24.06
CA GLU A 287 -29.90 18.92 23.98
C GLU A 287 -30.48 19.05 22.56
N TYR A 288 -29.62 19.08 21.54
CA TYR A 288 -30.06 19.21 20.15
C TYR A 288 -30.52 17.86 19.58
N PRO A 289 -31.46 17.87 18.62
CA PRO A 289 -31.87 16.64 17.91
C PRO A 289 -30.71 15.90 17.24
N PRO A 290 -30.88 14.61 16.90
CA PRO A 290 -29.91 13.87 16.15
C PRO A 290 -29.46 14.58 14.85
N PHE A 291 -28.18 14.56 14.58
CA PHE A 291 -27.53 15.19 13.39
C PHE A 291 -27.65 16.72 13.33
N VAL A 292 -28.12 17.37 14.35
CA VAL A 292 -28.15 18.83 14.44
C VAL A 292 -26.92 19.34 15.16
N VAL A 293 -26.14 20.18 14.49
CA VAL A 293 -25.03 20.92 15.07
C VAL A 293 -25.36 22.41 14.99
N PRO A 294 -25.36 23.13 16.13
CA PRO A 294 -25.68 24.56 16.20
C PRO A 294 -24.78 25.39 15.28
N ASP A 295 -25.29 26.49 14.74
CA ASP A 295 -24.59 27.32 13.77
C ASP A 295 -23.31 27.97 14.34
N ASP A 296 -23.32 28.38 15.62
CA ASP A 296 -22.16 28.91 16.33
C ASP A 296 -21.04 27.87 16.47
N ILE A 297 -21.37 26.61 16.76
CA ILE A 297 -20.44 25.48 16.83
C ILE A 297 -19.93 25.15 15.41
N ARG A 298 -20.82 25.13 14.42
CA ARG A 298 -20.43 24.94 13.00
C ARG A 298 -19.47 26.01 12.54
N ALA A 299 -19.77 27.28 12.81
CA ALA A 299 -18.90 28.39 12.45
C ALA A 299 -17.54 28.34 13.16
N ALA A 300 -17.50 27.90 14.42
CA ALA A 300 -16.24 27.73 15.16
C ALA A 300 -15.38 26.58 14.65
N TRP A 301 -15.98 25.57 14.03
CA TRP A 301 -15.27 24.46 13.40
C TRP A 301 -14.84 24.74 11.94
N ASP A 302 -15.52 25.63 11.21
CA ASP A 302 -15.24 25.89 9.80
C ASP A 302 -13.79 26.39 9.62
N HIS A 303 -12.98 25.62 8.89
CA HIS A 303 -11.56 25.90 8.68
C HIS A 303 -11.24 26.40 7.26
N LYS A 304 -12.25 26.61 6.43
CA LYS A 304 -12.05 26.96 5.00
C LYS A 304 -11.22 28.23 4.81
N GLU A 305 -11.55 29.30 5.54
CA GLU A 305 -10.84 30.58 5.42
C GLU A 305 -9.41 30.47 5.96
N ALA A 306 -9.22 29.87 7.13
CA ALA A 306 -7.90 29.66 7.75
C ALA A 306 -7.03 28.75 6.88
N GLY A 307 -7.60 27.67 6.34
CA GLY A 307 -6.92 26.74 5.45
C GLY A 307 -6.50 27.39 4.14
N ALA A 308 -7.39 28.15 3.51
CA ALA A 308 -7.06 28.91 2.30
C ALA A 308 -5.95 29.96 2.54
N ALA A 309 -5.96 30.61 3.70
CA ALA A 309 -4.92 31.57 4.08
C ALA A 309 -3.56 30.88 4.31
N ALA A 310 -3.55 29.69 4.94
CA ALA A 310 -2.33 28.90 5.14
C ALA A 310 -1.74 28.44 3.80
N GLU A 311 -2.57 27.91 2.90
CA GLU A 311 -2.12 27.49 1.57
C GLU A 311 -1.64 28.69 0.74
N LYS A 312 -2.32 29.82 0.79
CA LYS A 312 -1.90 31.06 0.09
C LYS A 312 -0.51 31.53 0.53
N LYS A 313 -0.14 31.36 1.82
CA LYS A 313 1.22 31.64 2.30
C LYS A 313 2.22 30.69 1.63
N TRP A 314 1.92 29.39 1.59
CA TRP A 314 2.76 28.41 0.94
C TRP A 314 2.88 28.65 -0.59
N ILE A 315 1.80 28.99 -1.27
CA ILE A 315 1.81 29.32 -2.72
C ILE A 315 2.78 30.47 -3.03
N ARG A 316 2.94 31.44 -2.13
CA ARG A 316 3.93 32.53 -2.32
C ARG A 316 5.36 31.99 -2.29
N VAL A 317 5.66 31.10 -1.34
CA VAL A 317 6.97 30.42 -1.23
C VAL A 317 7.19 29.54 -2.47
N TRP A 318 6.19 28.78 -2.88
CA TRP A 318 6.24 27.93 -4.06
C TRP A 318 6.48 28.69 -5.36
N LYS A 319 5.79 29.82 -5.59
CA LYS A 319 6.01 30.68 -6.75
C LYS A 319 7.42 31.27 -6.76
N ARG A 320 7.94 31.66 -5.60
CA ARG A 320 9.31 32.13 -5.45
C ARG A 320 10.31 31.02 -5.74
N TYR A 321 10.08 29.84 -5.20
CA TYR A 321 10.91 28.65 -5.43
C TYR A 321 11.00 28.30 -6.94
N LYS A 322 9.88 28.23 -7.64
CA LYS A 322 9.87 27.95 -9.10
C LYS A 322 10.61 28.98 -9.92
N ARG A 323 10.62 30.25 -9.50
CA ARG A 323 11.36 31.30 -10.17
C ARG A 323 12.88 31.16 -9.92
N GLU A 324 13.28 30.88 -8.69
CA GLU A 324 14.69 30.84 -8.29
C GLU A 324 15.36 29.48 -8.57
N HIS A 325 14.56 28.40 -8.64
CA HIS A 325 15.00 27.02 -8.89
C HIS A 325 14.05 26.33 -9.89
N PRO A 326 14.01 26.76 -11.16
CA PRO A 326 13.01 26.30 -12.13
C PRO A 326 13.07 24.80 -12.42
N GLU A 327 14.26 24.22 -12.55
CA GLU A 327 14.44 22.79 -12.81
C GLU A 327 13.97 21.94 -11.61
N ALA A 328 14.41 22.27 -10.40
CA ALA A 328 14.00 21.58 -9.19
C ALA A 328 12.49 21.72 -8.93
N GLY A 329 11.92 22.90 -9.26
CA GLY A 329 10.49 23.13 -9.16
C GLY A 329 9.69 22.28 -10.14
N ALA A 330 10.13 22.17 -11.39
CA ALA A 330 9.51 21.31 -12.40
C ALA A 330 9.59 19.83 -12.01
N GLU A 331 10.73 19.38 -11.50
CA GLU A 331 10.95 18.01 -11.06
C GLU A 331 10.07 17.67 -9.84
N PHE A 332 10.01 18.55 -8.84
CA PHE A 332 9.12 18.37 -7.69
C PHE A 332 7.65 18.25 -8.12
N GLU A 333 7.19 19.17 -9.00
CA GLU A 333 5.82 19.15 -9.51
C GLU A 333 5.51 17.88 -10.30
N ARG A 334 6.43 17.42 -11.15
CA ARG A 334 6.32 16.16 -11.91
C ARG A 334 6.15 14.96 -10.97
N ARG A 335 7.01 14.86 -9.94
CA ARG A 335 6.98 13.77 -8.97
C ARG A 335 5.70 13.77 -8.14
N MET A 336 5.26 14.94 -7.65
CA MET A 336 4.02 15.04 -6.86
C MET A 336 2.76 14.70 -7.67
N LYS A 337 2.81 14.84 -9.01
CA LYS A 337 1.74 14.41 -9.93
C LYS A 337 1.88 12.94 -10.37
N LEU A 338 2.93 12.25 -9.95
CA LEU A 338 3.29 10.91 -10.42
C LEU A 338 3.41 10.83 -11.95
N ASP A 339 3.84 11.91 -12.60
CA ASP A 339 4.08 11.93 -14.03
C ASP A 339 5.46 11.35 -14.36
N LEU A 340 5.54 10.63 -15.48
CA LEU A 340 6.79 10.11 -16.00
C LEU A 340 7.55 11.24 -16.75
N PRO A 341 8.90 11.16 -16.91
CA PRO A 341 9.67 12.14 -17.65
C PRO A 341 9.19 12.31 -19.09
N ALA A 342 9.35 13.50 -19.66
CA ALA A 342 8.93 13.79 -21.03
C ALA A 342 9.59 12.86 -22.08
N ASN A 343 10.83 12.43 -21.83
CA ASN A 343 11.57 11.48 -22.67
C ASN A 343 11.36 10.01 -22.25
N TRP A 344 10.21 9.68 -21.63
CA TRP A 344 9.95 8.32 -21.14
C TRP A 344 10.08 7.24 -22.23
N SER A 345 9.64 7.50 -23.44
CA SER A 345 9.75 6.55 -24.55
C SER A 345 11.22 6.17 -24.87
N GLU A 346 12.15 7.12 -24.75
CA GLU A 346 13.58 6.87 -24.93
C GLU A 346 14.13 6.00 -23.80
N ILE A 347 13.73 6.31 -22.56
CA ILE A 347 14.12 5.52 -21.36
C ILE A 347 13.60 4.09 -21.46
N VAL A 348 12.37 3.89 -21.94
CA VAL A 348 11.81 2.55 -22.20
C VAL A 348 12.65 1.80 -23.22
N GLN A 349 12.98 2.45 -24.36
CA GLN A 349 13.77 1.79 -25.41
C GLN A 349 15.18 1.42 -24.91
N GLU A 350 15.82 2.31 -24.16
CA GLU A 350 17.13 2.02 -23.56
C GLU A 350 17.08 0.85 -22.58
N THR A 351 16.02 0.80 -21.76
CA THR A 351 15.79 -0.29 -20.80
C THR A 351 15.60 -1.63 -21.52
N LEU A 352 14.81 -1.65 -22.60
CA LEU A 352 14.61 -2.84 -23.41
C LEU A 352 15.89 -3.28 -24.15
N ASN A 353 16.65 -2.31 -24.67
CA ASN A 353 17.94 -2.60 -25.32
C ASN A 353 18.94 -3.20 -24.33
N ALA A 354 18.98 -2.72 -23.08
CA ALA A 354 19.82 -3.29 -22.04
C ALA A 354 19.43 -4.74 -21.72
N GLY A 355 18.12 -5.04 -21.69
CA GLY A 355 17.62 -6.42 -21.57
C GLY A 355 18.01 -7.28 -22.77
N ALA A 356 17.88 -6.77 -24.00
CA ALA A 356 18.23 -7.48 -25.22
C ALA A 356 19.74 -7.73 -25.39
N ALA A 357 20.57 -6.92 -24.76
CA ALA A 357 22.02 -7.09 -24.76
C ALA A 357 22.51 -8.23 -23.84
N VAL A 358 21.65 -8.76 -22.99
CA VAL A 358 21.99 -9.92 -22.15
C VAL A 358 22.07 -11.17 -23.00
N THR A 359 23.18 -11.88 -22.89
CA THR A 359 23.46 -13.11 -23.66
C THR A 359 23.61 -14.32 -22.74
N GLY A 360 23.42 -15.52 -23.28
CA GLY A 360 23.55 -16.77 -22.55
C GLY A 360 22.41 -17.01 -21.55
N SER A 361 22.73 -17.71 -20.48
CA SER A 361 21.76 -18.00 -19.39
C SER A 361 21.95 -17.02 -18.26
N GLN A 362 20.87 -16.32 -17.86
CA GLN A 362 20.89 -15.37 -16.74
C GLN A 362 19.64 -15.48 -15.89
N ALA A 363 19.79 -15.43 -14.56
CA ALA A 363 18.66 -15.36 -13.63
C ALA A 363 17.87 -14.07 -13.83
N THR A 364 16.53 -14.16 -13.83
CA THR A 364 15.71 -12.95 -14.09
C THR A 364 15.81 -11.91 -12.97
N ARG A 365 16.19 -12.29 -11.73
CA ARG A 365 16.57 -11.31 -10.69
C ARG A 365 17.80 -10.46 -11.07
N ALA A 366 18.79 -11.07 -11.75
CA ALA A 366 19.95 -10.32 -12.24
C ALA A 366 19.57 -9.46 -13.46
N SER A 367 18.68 -9.96 -14.33
CA SER A 367 18.11 -9.19 -15.43
C SER A 367 17.27 -7.99 -14.92
N SER A 368 16.55 -8.17 -13.84
CA SER A 368 15.86 -7.09 -13.12
C SER A 368 16.84 -5.99 -12.67
N GLN A 369 18.00 -6.36 -12.13
CA GLN A 369 19.02 -5.38 -11.74
C GLN A 369 19.63 -4.65 -12.95
N VAL A 370 19.74 -5.30 -14.11
CA VAL A 370 20.14 -4.63 -15.36
C VAL A 370 19.16 -3.51 -15.70
N ALA A 371 17.85 -3.78 -15.66
CA ALA A 371 16.82 -2.77 -15.89
C ALA A 371 16.86 -1.65 -14.83
N LEU A 372 16.99 -1.98 -13.55
CA LEU A 372 17.11 -1.01 -12.46
C LEU A 372 18.31 -0.08 -12.64
N ASN A 373 19.44 -0.57 -13.12
CA ASN A 373 20.64 0.24 -13.36
C ASN A 373 20.48 1.24 -14.53
N VAL A 374 19.51 1.04 -15.40
CA VAL A 374 19.14 2.00 -16.47
C VAL A 374 18.12 3.00 -15.95
N LEU A 375 17.06 2.50 -15.30
CA LEU A 375 15.91 3.29 -14.84
C LEU A 375 16.27 4.22 -13.67
N GLY A 376 17.02 3.71 -12.68
CA GLY A 376 17.29 4.42 -11.44
C GLY A 376 17.94 5.79 -11.61
N PRO A 377 19.03 5.95 -12.37
CA PRO A 377 19.66 7.25 -12.58
C PRO A 377 18.79 8.26 -13.32
N LYS A 378 17.72 7.82 -13.99
CA LYS A 378 16.82 8.64 -14.80
C LYS A 378 15.52 9.01 -14.06
N LEU A 379 15.22 8.28 -12.98
CA LEU A 379 14.00 8.43 -12.18
C LEU A 379 14.39 8.61 -10.71
N GLY A 380 14.72 9.85 -10.35
CA GLY A 380 15.14 10.19 -8.98
C GLY A 380 14.09 9.86 -7.90
N GLU A 381 12.83 9.69 -8.30
CA GLU A 381 11.73 9.27 -7.44
C GLU A 381 11.70 7.76 -7.12
N MET A 382 12.53 6.94 -7.76
CA MET A 382 12.60 5.51 -7.44
C MET A 382 13.28 5.28 -6.09
N LEU A 383 12.51 4.94 -5.09
CA LEU A 383 12.97 4.63 -3.73
C LEU A 383 13.00 3.11 -3.52
N GLY A 384 14.20 2.54 -3.55
CA GLY A 384 14.40 1.10 -3.42
C GLY A 384 14.47 0.61 -1.99
N GLY A 385 14.32 -0.70 -1.81
CA GLY A 385 14.52 -1.34 -0.52
C GLY A 385 14.46 -2.86 -0.56
N SER A 386 14.72 -3.46 0.60
CA SER A 386 14.64 -4.92 0.79
C SER A 386 14.41 -5.27 2.26
N ALA A 387 13.70 -6.37 2.49
CA ALA A 387 13.54 -6.98 3.81
C ALA A 387 14.73 -7.89 4.14
N ASP A 388 15.92 -7.28 4.33
CA ASP A 388 17.20 -7.94 4.68
C ASP A 388 17.72 -8.95 3.64
N LEU A 389 17.28 -8.84 2.40
CA LEU A 389 17.63 -9.76 1.30
C LEU A 389 18.28 -9.05 0.11
N THR A 390 18.83 -7.87 0.29
CA THR A 390 19.34 -6.98 -0.78
C THR A 390 20.23 -7.70 -1.80
N GLY A 391 21.21 -8.46 -1.35
CA GLY A 391 22.11 -9.22 -2.21
C GLY A 391 21.44 -10.41 -2.92
N SER A 392 20.41 -10.98 -2.31
CA SER A 392 19.69 -12.13 -2.85
C SER A 392 18.61 -11.73 -3.86
N VAL A 393 17.97 -10.58 -3.66
CA VAL A 393 16.86 -10.12 -4.53
C VAL A 393 17.31 -9.15 -5.62
N ASN A 394 18.59 -8.69 -5.58
CA ASN A 394 19.19 -7.79 -6.55
C ASN A 394 18.42 -6.45 -6.74
N THR A 395 17.91 -5.89 -5.64
CA THR A 395 17.18 -4.61 -5.64
C THR A 395 18.10 -3.39 -5.53
N LEU A 396 19.37 -3.57 -5.20
CA LEU A 396 20.35 -2.50 -5.11
C LEU A 396 20.82 -2.09 -6.52
N ARG A 397 20.76 -0.79 -6.79
CA ARG A 397 21.26 -0.17 -8.03
C ARG A 397 22.68 0.37 -7.83
N LYS A 398 23.38 0.65 -8.92
CA LYS A 398 24.74 1.24 -8.88
C LYS A 398 24.76 2.63 -8.25
N ASP A 399 23.66 3.40 -8.37
CA ASP A 399 23.50 4.74 -7.81
C ASP A 399 22.80 4.75 -6.46
N SER A 400 22.57 3.58 -5.84
CA SER A 400 21.90 3.49 -4.54
C SER A 400 22.70 4.18 -3.43
N LYS A 401 21.99 5.03 -2.68
CA LYS A 401 22.48 5.71 -1.48
C LYS A 401 21.61 5.26 -0.30
N PRO A 402 22.16 4.46 0.61
CA PRO A 402 21.39 3.98 1.76
C PRO A 402 20.91 5.11 2.66
N ILE A 403 19.67 5.01 3.11
CA ILE A 403 19.12 5.83 4.18
C ILE A 403 19.50 5.17 5.50
N THR A 404 20.21 5.92 6.35
CA THR A 404 20.66 5.46 7.67
C THR A 404 20.32 6.50 8.73
N HIS A 405 20.53 6.17 10.00
CA HIS A 405 20.37 7.13 11.08
C HIS A 405 21.39 8.28 11.03
N GLU A 406 22.55 8.07 10.40
CA GLU A 406 23.58 9.09 10.18
C GLU A 406 23.36 9.88 8.89
N ASN A 407 22.93 9.19 7.83
CA ASN A 407 22.62 9.80 6.54
C ASN A 407 21.13 9.57 6.20
N PRO A 408 20.25 10.50 6.61
CA PRO A 408 18.81 10.33 6.42
C PRO A 408 18.33 10.62 4.99
N ILE A 409 19.22 11.04 4.10
CA ILE A 409 18.90 11.40 2.71
C ILE A 409 19.50 10.34 1.79
N GLY A 410 18.66 9.66 1.04
CA GLY A 410 19.09 8.61 0.14
C GLY A 410 17.95 8.12 -0.75
N ASN A 411 18.19 7.02 -1.45
CA ASN A 411 17.23 6.41 -2.36
C ASN A 411 17.08 4.89 -2.17
N TYR A 412 17.60 4.36 -1.05
CA TYR A 412 17.51 2.94 -0.71
C TYR A 412 17.30 2.71 0.78
N VAL A 413 16.29 1.93 1.15
CA VAL A 413 15.91 1.60 2.52
C VAL A 413 16.27 0.15 2.85
N TYR A 414 17.11 -0.06 3.85
CA TYR A 414 17.27 -1.36 4.49
C TYR A 414 16.16 -1.53 5.54
N TYR A 415 15.10 -2.24 5.17
CA TYR A 415 13.95 -2.45 6.08
C TYR A 415 14.25 -3.44 7.21
N GLY A 416 15.30 -4.27 7.07
CA GLY A 416 15.53 -5.43 7.92
C GLY A 416 14.49 -6.51 7.68
N VAL A 417 14.44 -7.56 8.50
CA VAL A 417 13.47 -8.66 8.37
C VAL A 417 12.08 -8.17 8.81
N ARG A 418 11.42 -7.44 7.91
CA ARG A 418 10.12 -6.76 8.16
C ARG A 418 9.30 -6.66 6.87
N GLU A 419 8.88 -7.77 6.29
CA GLU A 419 8.16 -7.80 5.01
C GLU A 419 6.82 -7.06 5.08
N PHE A 420 6.09 -7.24 6.18
CA PHE A 420 4.81 -6.58 6.40
C PHE A 420 4.99 -5.06 6.60
N GLY A 421 5.91 -4.67 7.48
CA GLY A 421 6.26 -3.27 7.71
C GLY A 421 6.78 -2.59 6.45
N MET A 422 7.69 -3.25 5.69
CA MET A 422 8.20 -2.76 4.42
C MET A 422 7.06 -2.42 3.45
N THR A 423 6.16 -3.38 3.23
CA THR A 423 5.08 -3.21 2.25
C THR A 423 4.10 -2.11 2.67
N ALA A 424 3.71 -2.06 3.95
CA ALA A 424 2.81 -1.02 4.44
C ALA A 424 3.48 0.37 4.48
N ILE A 425 4.76 0.46 4.81
CA ILE A 425 5.53 1.72 4.74
C ILE A 425 5.60 2.20 3.28
N MET A 426 5.85 1.31 2.32
CA MET A 426 5.82 1.65 0.89
C MET A 426 4.45 2.16 0.45
N ASN A 427 3.35 1.59 0.94
CA ASN A 427 2.01 2.10 0.67
C ASN A 427 1.87 3.54 1.19
N GLY A 428 2.35 3.83 2.40
CA GLY A 428 2.36 5.18 2.97
C GLY A 428 3.19 6.18 2.16
N ILE A 429 4.36 5.76 1.66
CA ILE A 429 5.21 6.57 0.77
C ILE A 429 4.47 6.89 -0.53
N THR A 430 3.82 5.89 -1.12
CA THR A 430 3.03 6.05 -2.35
C THR A 430 1.86 7.03 -2.16
N LEU A 431 1.10 6.88 -1.07
CA LEU A 431 -0.04 7.74 -0.74
C LEU A 431 0.38 9.18 -0.45
N HIS A 432 1.56 9.38 0.13
CA HIS A 432 2.13 10.72 0.33
C HIS A 432 2.42 11.41 -1.00
N GLY A 433 2.92 10.68 -1.98
CA GLY A 433 3.39 11.19 -3.26
C GLY A 433 4.87 11.59 -3.27
N GLY A 434 5.38 11.87 -4.46
CA GLY A 434 6.76 12.30 -4.69
C GLY A 434 7.78 11.18 -4.88
N TYR A 435 7.45 9.93 -4.49
CA TYR A 435 8.29 8.75 -4.69
C TYR A 435 7.50 7.58 -5.26
N ARG A 436 8.23 6.70 -5.99
CA ARG A 436 7.79 5.41 -6.49
C ARG A 436 8.57 4.33 -5.74
N PRO A 437 8.06 3.81 -4.62
CA PRO A 437 8.77 2.82 -3.84
C PRO A 437 8.76 1.45 -4.51
N TYR A 438 9.87 0.73 -4.38
CA TYR A 438 9.96 -0.70 -4.68
C TYR A 438 10.69 -1.43 -3.56
N GLY A 439 10.21 -2.60 -3.19
CA GLY A 439 10.77 -3.39 -2.09
C GLY A 439 10.85 -4.86 -2.42
N GLY A 440 11.96 -5.49 -2.03
CA GLY A 440 12.29 -6.86 -2.37
C GLY A 440 12.27 -7.83 -1.19
N THR A 441 11.73 -9.03 -1.45
CA THR A 441 11.84 -10.21 -0.59
C THR A 441 11.69 -11.49 -1.45
N PHE A 442 11.77 -12.68 -0.86
CA PHE A 442 11.43 -13.91 -1.56
C PHE A 442 9.92 -14.02 -1.76
N LEU A 443 9.50 -14.69 -2.83
CA LEU A 443 8.07 -14.85 -3.14
C LEU A 443 7.32 -15.55 -2.02
N VAL A 444 7.90 -16.58 -1.40
CA VAL A 444 7.29 -17.28 -0.25
C VAL A 444 7.01 -16.34 0.92
N PHE A 445 7.86 -15.34 1.15
CA PHE A 445 7.69 -14.38 2.25
C PHE A 445 6.68 -13.27 1.94
N SER A 446 6.07 -13.27 0.73
CA SER A 446 4.88 -12.47 0.48
C SER A 446 3.73 -12.79 1.43
N ASP A 447 3.72 -13.98 2.03
CA ASP A 447 2.75 -14.37 3.05
C ASP A 447 2.81 -13.50 4.30
N TYR A 448 4.01 -13.10 4.76
CA TYR A 448 4.14 -12.13 5.85
C TYR A 448 3.56 -10.76 5.49
N ALA A 449 3.65 -10.35 4.22
CA ALA A 449 3.21 -9.05 3.74
C ALA A 449 1.78 -9.03 3.18
N ARG A 450 1.10 -10.16 3.14
CA ARG A 450 -0.15 -10.35 2.39
C ARG A 450 -1.21 -9.28 2.66
N ASN A 451 -1.41 -8.91 3.92
CA ASN A 451 -2.38 -7.89 4.29
C ASN A 451 -2.04 -6.51 3.70
N ALA A 452 -0.77 -6.12 3.68
CA ALA A 452 -0.34 -4.84 3.12
C ALA A 452 -0.41 -4.84 1.59
N VAL A 453 -0.13 -5.97 0.94
CA VAL A 453 -0.33 -6.16 -0.51
C VAL A 453 -1.81 -5.99 -0.87
N ARG A 454 -2.71 -6.60 -0.07
CA ARG A 454 -4.15 -6.45 -0.28
C ARG A 454 -4.60 -5.00 -0.11
N LEU A 455 -4.09 -4.27 0.89
CA LEU A 455 -4.42 -2.85 1.05
C LEU A 455 -3.82 -1.99 -0.06
N ALA A 456 -2.62 -2.30 -0.57
CA ALA A 456 -2.08 -1.62 -1.74
C ALA A 456 -3.03 -1.74 -2.95
N ALA A 457 -3.57 -2.93 -3.19
CA ALA A 457 -4.53 -3.19 -4.26
C ALA A 457 -5.85 -2.45 -4.04
N LEU A 458 -6.38 -2.46 -2.81
CA LEU A 458 -7.64 -1.80 -2.44
C LEU A 458 -7.53 -0.27 -2.53
N MET A 459 -6.39 0.31 -2.15
CA MET A 459 -6.12 1.75 -2.20
C MET A 459 -5.57 2.22 -3.56
N HIS A 460 -5.51 1.35 -4.56
CA HIS A 460 -4.93 1.65 -5.87
C HIS A 460 -3.49 2.18 -5.83
N CYS A 461 -2.69 1.80 -4.83
CA CYS A 461 -1.31 2.26 -4.67
C CYS A 461 -0.41 1.67 -5.76
N PRO A 462 0.27 2.48 -6.60
CA PRO A 462 1.24 1.99 -7.59
C PRO A 462 2.57 1.60 -6.92
N THR A 463 2.52 0.72 -5.94
CA THR A 463 3.67 0.16 -5.23
C THR A 463 4.25 -1.01 -6.02
N THR A 464 5.58 -1.06 -6.20
CA THR A 464 6.25 -2.16 -6.89
C THR A 464 6.81 -3.17 -5.89
N LEU A 465 6.33 -4.41 -5.99
CA LEU A 465 6.73 -5.52 -5.15
C LEU A 465 7.70 -6.40 -5.93
N VAL A 466 8.93 -6.57 -5.43
CA VAL A 466 9.96 -7.38 -6.10
C VAL A 466 10.08 -8.70 -5.36
N TYR A 467 9.59 -9.78 -5.97
CA TYR A 467 9.62 -11.11 -5.40
C TYR A 467 10.59 -11.99 -6.19
N THR A 468 11.55 -12.59 -5.51
CA THR A 468 12.48 -13.52 -6.16
C THR A 468 12.35 -14.93 -5.61
N HIS A 469 13.10 -15.90 -6.17
CA HIS A 469 12.99 -17.30 -5.75
C HIS A 469 11.59 -17.84 -6.04
N ASP A 470 11.20 -17.75 -7.31
CA ASP A 470 9.86 -17.84 -7.85
C ASP A 470 9.22 -19.24 -7.83
N SER A 471 10.03 -20.31 -7.65
CA SER A 471 9.57 -21.70 -7.76
C SER A 471 10.54 -22.68 -7.09
N ILE A 472 10.28 -23.99 -7.21
CA ILE A 472 11.21 -25.07 -6.82
C ILE A 472 12.61 -24.90 -7.46
N GLY A 473 12.72 -24.12 -8.54
CA GLY A 473 13.97 -23.85 -9.21
C GLY A 473 15.00 -23.09 -8.37
N LEU A 474 14.59 -22.53 -7.23
CA LEU A 474 15.52 -21.91 -6.28
C LEU A 474 16.49 -22.93 -5.65
N GLY A 475 16.05 -24.20 -5.53
CA GLY A 475 16.95 -25.32 -5.23
C GLY A 475 16.98 -25.71 -3.74
N GLU A 476 18.18 -25.74 -3.19
CA GLU A 476 18.55 -26.44 -1.97
C GLU A 476 17.89 -25.91 -0.69
N ASP A 477 17.43 -24.67 -0.68
CA ASP A 477 16.72 -24.07 0.48
C ASP A 477 15.43 -24.83 0.85
N GLY A 478 14.85 -25.56 -0.10
CA GLY A 478 13.81 -26.54 0.13
C GLY A 478 12.41 -25.95 0.37
N PRO A 479 11.47 -26.78 0.88
CA PRO A 479 10.04 -26.47 0.92
C PRO A 479 9.68 -25.20 1.67
N THR A 480 10.45 -24.79 2.67
CA THR A 480 10.18 -23.57 3.45
C THR A 480 10.40 -22.28 2.66
N HIS A 481 11.11 -22.37 1.53
CA HIS A 481 11.46 -21.24 0.67
C HIS A 481 10.87 -21.38 -0.74
N GLN A 482 10.36 -22.56 -1.10
CA GLN A 482 9.80 -22.87 -2.42
C GLN A 482 8.31 -22.53 -2.47
N PRO A 483 7.91 -21.45 -3.19
CA PRO A 483 6.51 -21.10 -3.36
C PRO A 483 5.81 -22.12 -4.27
N ILE A 484 4.64 -22.56 -3.88
CA ILE A 484 3.75 -23.46 -4.66
C ILE A 484 2.44 -22.73 -4.96
N GLU A 485 1.67 -22.37 -3.94
CA GLU A 485 0.35 -21.74 -4.05
C GLU A 485 0.38 -20.22 -4.21
N HIS A 486 1.52 -19.59 -3.99
CA HIS A 486 1.67 -18.13 -3.88
C HIS A 486 1.22 -17.40 -5.15
N LEU A 487 1.65 -17.86 -6.33
CA LEU A 487 1.24 -17.25 -7.61
C LEU A 487 -0.27 -17.35 -7.83
N ALA A 488 -0.86 -18.52 -7.62
CA ALA A 488 -2.30 -18.73 -7.76
C ALA A 488 -3.08 -17.85 -6.78
N SER A 489 -2.65 -17.80 -5.52
CA SER A 489 -3.32 -17.03 -4.47
C SER A 489 -3.16 -15.51 -4.67
N LEU A 490 -2.03 -15.04 -5.17
CA LEU A 490 -1.82 -13.63 -5.49
C LEU A 490 -2.63 -13.21 -6.73
N ARG A 491 -2.71 -14.05 -7.78
CA ARG A 491 -3.58 -13.80 -8.97
C ARG A 491 -5.06 -13.73 -8.62
N ALA A 492 -5.48 -14.33 -7.51
CA ALA A 492 -6.85 -14.21 -7.00
C ALA A 492 -7.15 -12.83 -6.37
N MET A 493 -6.13 -12.01 -6.09
CA MET A 493 -6.29 -10.71 -5.47
C MET A 493 -6.70 -9.66 -6.51
N PRO A 494 -7.90 -9.03 -6.38
CA PRO A 494 -8.31 -7.99 -7.30
C PRO A 494 -7.31 -6.85 -7.38
N ASN A 495 -7.14 -6.27 -8.57
CA ASN A 495 -6.28 -5.12 -8.81
C ASN A 495 -4.79 -5.30 -8.47
N LEU A 496 -4.29 -6.54 -8.44
CA LEU A 496 -2.85 -6.83 -8.36
C LEU A 496 -2.41 -7.36 -9.72
N HIS A 497 -1.38 -6.76 -10.35
CA HIS A 497 -0.75 -7.32 -11.55
C HIS A 497 0.52 -8.09 -11.19
N ILE A 498 0.67 -9.28 -11.76
CA ILE A 498 1.82 -10.15 -11.51
C ILE A 498 2.56 -10.39 -12.82
N TRP A 499 3.79 -9.88 -12.90
CA TRP A 499 4.69 -10.11 -14.01
C TRP A 499 5.73 -11.18 -13.62
N ARG A 500 5.70 -12.30 -14.31
CA ARG A 500 6.66 -13.42 -14.17
C ARG A 500 7.42 -13.63 -15.47
N PRO A 501 8.50 -12.88 -15.69
CA PRO A 501 9.24 -12.88 -16.96
C PRO A 501 10.08 -14.14 -17.17
N CYS A 502 10.23 -14.54 -18.43
CA CYS A 502 11.01 -15.72 -18.84
C CYS A 502 12.47 -15.41 -19.19
N ASP A 503 12.84 -14.15 -19.34
CA ASP A 503 14.19 -13.71 -19.71
C ASP A 503 14.45 -12.23 -19.40
N ALA A 504 15.59 -11.71 -19.88
CA ALA A 504 16.01 -10.35 -19.61
C ALA A 504 15.14 -9.28 -20.29
N VAL A 505 14.59 -9.56 -21.47
CA VAL A 505 13.73 -8.62 -22.21
C VAL A 505 12.37 -8.48 -21.51
N GLU A 506 11.75 -9.61 -21.15
CA GLU A 506 10.51 -9.57 -20.36
C GLU A 506 10.73 -8.95 -18.97
N SER A 507 11.90 -9.20 -18.34
CA SER A 507 12.26 -8.59 -17.05
C SER A 507 12.39 -7.07 -17.18
N ALA A 508 13.00 -6.57 -18.23
CA ALA A 508 13.11 -5.14 -18.50
C ALA A 508 11.74 -4.51 -18.71
N TYR A 509 10.85 -5.16 -19.47
CA TYR A 509 9.51 -4.65 -19.69
C TYR A 509 8.63 -4.72 -18.44
N SER A 510 8.78 -5.72 -17.61
CA SER A 510 8.01 -5.83 -16.35
C SER A 510 8.23 -4.60 -15.44
N TRP A 511 9.43 -4.05 -15.38
CA TRP A 511 9.72 -2.79 -14.71
C TRP A 511 9.04 -1.59 -15.37
N VAL A 512 9.08 -1.52 -16.70
CA VAL A 512 8.37 -0.47 -17.46
C VAL A 512 6.87 -0.51 -17.14
N ALA A 513 6.27 -1.70 -17.20
CA ALA A 513 4.85 -1.89 -16.90
C ALA A 513 4.49 -1.48 -15.45
N ALA A 514 5.35 -1.80 -14.47
CA ALA A 514 5.15 -1.39 -13.09
C ALA A 514 5.20 0.13 -12.91
N LEU A 515 6.12 0.82 -13.60
CA LEU A 515 6.27 2.26 -13.52
C LEU A 515 5.18 3.03 -14.29
N GLU A 516 4.66 2.48 -15.37
CA GLU A 516 3.53 3.06 -16.13
C GLU A 516 2.19 2.92 -15.41
N ARG A 517 2.06 1.94 -14.53
CA ARG A 517 0.82 1.69 -13.82
C ARG A 517 0.62 2.71 -12.70
N LYS A 518 -0.55 3.40 -12.70
CA LYS A 518 -0.89 4.44 -11.70
C LYS A 518 -2.00 4.01 -10.73
N ASN A 519 -2.70 2.91 -10.97
CA ASN A 519 -3.95 2.55 -10.30
C ASN A 519 -3.91 1.21 -9.57
N GLY A 520 -2.76 0.78 -9.11
CA GLY A 520 -2.62 -0.45 -8.34
C GLY A 520 -1.21 -1.01 -8.28
N PRO A 521 -0.93 -1.92 -7.35
CA PRO A 521 0.38 -2.50 -7.17
C PRO A 521 0.74 -3.49 -8.29
N THR A 522 2.04 -3.61 -8.52
CA THR A 522 2.60 -4.59 -9.44
C THR A 522 3.63 -5.46 -8.73
N ALA A 523 3.44 -6.78 -8.77
CA ALA A 523 4.40 -7.76 -8.31
C ALA A 523 5.27 -8.23 -9.49
N LEU A 524 6.57 -8.10 -9.35
CA LEU A 524 7.59 -8.57 -10.30
C LEU A 524 8.21 -9.84 -9.71
N VAL A 525 8.03 -10.97 -10.39
CA VAL A 525 8.41 -12.29 -9.87
C VAL A 525 9.57 -12.86 -10.67
N PHE A 526 10.72 -13.02 -10.01
CA PHE A 526 11.97 -13.34 -10.66
C PHE A 526 12.60 -14.66 -10.15
N THR A 527 13.35 -15.32 -11.02
CA THR A 527 14.05 -16.57 -10.72
C THR A 527 15.36 -16.35 -9.96
N ARG A 528 15.78 -17.35 -9.18
CA ARG A 528 17.16 -17.49 -8.69
C ARG A 528 18.05 -18.16 -9.73
N GLN A 529 17.54 -19.16 -10.44
CA GLN A 529 18.26 -19.90 -11.47
C GLN A 529 18.34 -19.12 -12.79
N GLY A 530 19.37 -19.39 -13.56
CA GLY A 530 19.58 -18.83 -14.90
C GLY A 530 18.59 -19.38 -15.92
N LEU A 531 18.07 -18.52 -16.78
CA LEU A 531 17.16 -18.86 -17.87
C LEU A 531 17.77 -18.49 -19.23
N PRO A 532 17.50 -19.28 -20.29
CA PRO A 532 17.95 -18.96 -21.64
C PRO A 532 17.18 -17.76 -22.20
N GLN A 533 17.86 -16.91 -22.95
CA GLN A 533 17.22 -15.79 -23.64
C GLN A 533 16.39 -16.29 -24.82
N GLN A 534 15.23 -15.65 -25.05
CA GLN A 534 14.32 -15.98 -26.15
C GLN A 534 14.45 -14.97 -27.29
N THR A 535 14.52 -15.48 -28.54
CA THR A 535 14.49 -14.61 -29.71
C THR A 535 13.07 -14.13 -29.98
N ARG A 536 12.94 -12.84 -30.31
CA ARG A 536 11.66 -12.20 -30.64
C ARG A 536 11.80 -11.32 -31.87
N ALA A 537 10.78 -11.38 -32.72
CA ALA A 537 10.59 -10.39 -33.77
C ALA A 537 10.09 -9.05 -33.18
N PRO A 538 10.25 -7.92 -33.90
CA PRO A 538 9.80 -6.61 -33.41
C PRO A 538 8.32 -6.58 -33.01
N GLU A 539 7.45 -7.27 -33.74
CA GLU A 539 6.00 -7.36 -33.47
C GLU A 539 5.72 -8.07 -32.13
N GLN A 540 6.55 -9.05 -31.78
CA GLN A 540 6.44 -9.79 -30.51
C GLN A 540 6.87 -8.93 -29.32
N LEU A 541 7.83 -8.00 -29.49
CA LEU A 541 8.20 -7.02 -28.45
C LEU A 541 7.03 -6.07 -28.16
N VAL A 542 6.24 -5.72 -29.18
CA VAL A 542 5.03 -4.93 -28.99
C VAL A 542 3.92 -5.78 -28.34
N ALA A 543 3.75 -7.02 -28.77
CA ALA A 543 2.73 -7.93 -28.26
C ALA A 543 2.98 -8.35 -26.80
N MET A 544 4.24 -8.50 -26.38
CA MET A 544 4.66 -8.79 -25.00
C MET A 544 4.08 -7.81 -23.99
N ARG A 545 3.92 -6.55 -24.40
CA ARG A 545 3.32 -5.47 -23.57
C ARG A 545 1.88 -5.75 -23.16
N LYS A 546 1.21 -6.68 -23.84
CA LYS A 546 -0.18 -7.07 -23.61
C LYS A 546 -0.37 -8.20 -22.59
N GLY A 547 0.73 -8.65 -21.95
CA GLY A 547 0.70 -9.63 -20.87
C GLY A 547 0.68 -11.09 -21.28
N GLY A 548 0.32 -11.39 -22.53
CA GLY A 548 0.36 -12.71 -23.13
C GLY A 548 0.47 -12.59 -24.64
N TYR A 549 1.38 -13.36 -25.28
CA TYR A 549 1.63 -13.25 -26.72
C TYR A 549 2.18 -14.56 -27.31
N VAL A 550 2.05 -14.71 -28.62
CA VAL A 550 2.59 -15.87 -29.35
C VAL A 550 4.09 -15.72 -29.47
N LEU A 551 4.85 -16.60 -28.76
CA LEU A 551 6.30 -16.64 -28.84
C LEU A 551 6.80 -17.50 -30.00
N ILE A 552 6.19 -18.68 -30.21
CA ILE A 552 6.45 -19.54 -31.35
C ILE A 552 5.11 -19.88 -31.99
N ASP A 553 4.90 -19.49 -33.25
CA ASP A 553 3.68 -19.84 -33.95
C ASP A 553 3.82 -21.13 -34.73
N SER A 554 2.69 -21.75 -35.06
CA SER A 554 2.61 -22.93 -35.89
C SER A 554 2.59 -22.56 -37.38
N ASN A 555 2.99 -23.49 -38.25
CA ASN A 555 2.84 -23.34 -39.69
C ASN A 555 1.36 -23.61 -40.05
N GLY A 556 0.53 -22.53 -40.11
CA GLY A 556 -0.90 -22.59 -40.29
C GLY A 556 -1.67 -22.64 -38.95
N PRO A 557 -3.02 -22.85 -38.98
CA PRO A 557 -3.85 -22.87 -37.78
C PRO A 557 -3.36 -23.92 -36.78
N PRO A 558 -3.18 -23.56 -35.47
CA PRO A 558 -2.66 -24.48 -34.47
C PRO A 558 -3.69 -25.59 -34.16
N GLU A 559 -3.18 -26.82 -33.98
CA GLU A 559 -3.95 -27.99 -33.49
C GLU A 559 -3.92 -28.06 -31.97
N ALA A 560 -2.84 -27.54 -31.35
CA ALA A 560 -2.69 -27.44 -29.92
C ALA A 560 -1.91 -26.15 -29.54
N ILE A 561 -2.12 -25.69 -28.31
CA ILE A 561 -1.45 -24.52 -27.76
C ILE A 561 -0.79 -24.90 -26.44
N VAL A 562 0.50 -24.57 -26.29
CA VAL A 562 1.21 -24.58 -25.01
C VAL A 562 1.26 -23.17 -24.46
N ILE A 563 0.88 -22.97 -23.19
CA ILE A 563 0.92 -21.71 -22.49
C ILE A 563 1.96 -21.86 -21.37
N ALA A 564 2.97 -21.02 -21.34
CA ALA A 564 4.01 -21.06 -20.31
C ALA A 564 4.31 -19.65 -19.77
N THR A 565 4.83 -19.58 -18.56
CA THR A 565 5.23 -18.33 -17.90
C THR A 565 6.56 -18.53 -17.17
N GLY A 566 7.32 -17.44 -17.00
CA GLY A 566 8.57 -17.47 -16.23
C GLY A 566 9.54 -18.53 -16.73
N SER A 567 10.17 -19.25 -15.79
CA SER A 567 11.16 -20.30 -16.10
C SER A 567 10.63 -21.41 -17.00
N GLU A 568 9.33 -21.69 -16.97
CA GLU A 568 8.74 -22.81 -17.71
C GLU A 568 8.60 -22.51 -19.22
N VAL A 569 8.75 -21.26 -19.64
CA VAL A 569 8.92 -20.95 -21.10
C VAL A 569 10.16 -21.65 -21.63
N GLY A 570 11.28 -21.64 -20.87
CA GLY A 570 12.50 -22.35 -21.23
C GLY A 570 12.32 -23.88 -21.32
N VAL A 571 11.39 -24.45 -20.56
CA VAL A 571 11.00 -25.87 -20.60
C VAL A 571 10.11 -26.18 -21.82
N ALA A 572 9.19 -25.25 -22.14
CA ALA A 572 8.23 -25.44 -23.22
C ALA A 572 8.81 -25.26 -24.61
N VAL A 573 9.80 -24.36 -24.79
CA VAL A 573 10.42 -24.08 -26.10
C VAL A 573 11.00 -25.31 -26.79
N PRO A 574 11.84 -26.17 -26.16
CA PRO A 574 12.33 -27.39 -26.78
C PRO A 574 11.20 -28.34 -27.16
N ALA A 575 10.22 -28.56 -26.28
CA ALA A 575 9.10 -29.44 -26.54
C ALA A 575 8.28 -29.04 -27.80
N VAL A 576 7.97 -27.73 -27.92
CA VAL A 576 7.23 -27.22 -29.06
C VAL A 576 8.05 -27.32 -30.36
N LYS A 577 9.33 -27.03 -30.33
CA LYS A 577 10.23 -27.19 -31.50
C LYS A 577 10.31 -28.65 -31.98
N GLU A 578 10.41 -29.62 -31.07
CA GLU A 578 10.40 -31.04 -31.40
C GLU A 578 9.08 -31.50 -32.00
N LEU A 579 7.96 -31.05 -31.43
CA LEU A 579 6.62 -31.34 -31.96
C LEU A 579 6.42 -30.76 -33.36
N GLN A 580 6.88 -29.52 -33.59
CA GLN A 580 6.83 -28.90 -34.92
C GLN A 580 7.72 -29.64 -35.94
N ALA A 581 8.92 -30.05 -35.52
CA ALA A 581 9.79 -30.87 -36.36
C ALA A 581 9.17 -32.22 -36.72
N ALA A 582 8.32 -32.78 -35.87
CA ALA A 582 7.53 -33.96 -36.11
C ALA A 582 6.22 -33.67 -36.90
N GLY A 583 6.09 -32.48 -37.48
CA GLY A 583 4.95 -32.11 -38.34
C GLY A 583 3.68 -31.68 -37.58
N LYS A 584 3.73 -31.51 -36.26
CA LYS A 584 2.54 -31.09 -35.49
C LYS A 584 2.45 -29.56 -35.47
N ARG A 585 1.22 -29.03 -35.64
CA ARG A 585 0.97 -27.58 -35.60
C ARG A 585 0.70 -27.11 -34.17
N VAL A 586 1.76 -26.89 -33.41
CA VAL A 586 1.70 -26.47 -32.02
C VAL A 586 2.18 -25.03 -31.89
N ARG A 587 1.39 -24.21 -31.20
CA ARG A 587 1.72 -22.82 -30.84
C ARG A 587 2.25 -22.76 -29.42
N LEU A 588 3.28 -21.91 -29.17
CA LEU A 588 3.72 -21.54 -27.82
C LEU A 588 3.33 -20.10 -27.52
N VAL A 589 2.64 -19.92 -26.40
CA VAL A 589 2.29 -18.61 -25.83
C VAL A 589 3.13 -18.37 -24.59
N SER A 590 3.87 -17.26 -24.54
CA SER A 590 4.43 -16.73 -23.30
C SER A 590 3.37 -15.85 -22.63
N MET A 591 3.10 -16.10 -21.34
CA MET A 591 2.09 -15.42 -20.53
C MET A 591 2.74 -14.75 -19.30
N PRO A 592 3.55 -13.68 -19.47
CA PRO A 592 4.23 -13.06 -18.36
C PRO A 592 3.32 -12.36 -17.37
N CYS A 593 2.09 -11.92 -17.77
CA CYS A 593 1.10 -11.28 -16.88
C CYS A 593 -0.32 -11.63 -17.30
N CYS A 594 -0.95 -12.50 -16.53
CA CYS A 594 -2.33 -12.95 -16.79
C CYS A 594 -3.34 -11.81 -16.74
N GLU A 595 -3.22 -10.92 -15.75
CA GLU A 595 -4.17 -9.83 -15.51
C GLU A 595 -4.14 -8.82 -16.67
N MET A 596 -2.96 -8.54 -17.20
CA MET A 596 -2.80 -7.65 -18.34
C MET A 596 -3.34 -8.28 -19.63
N PHE A 597 -3.14 -9.60 -19.83
CA PHE A 597 -3.72 -10.33 -20.94
C PHE A 597 -5.24 -10.36 -20.89
N ASP A 598 -5.81 -10.64 -19.72
CA ASP A 598 -7.27 -10.70 -19.53
C ASP A 598 -7.96 -9.34 -19.78
N ALA A 599 -7.26 -8.24 -19.51
CA ALA A 599 -7.75 -6.89 -19.78
C ALA A 599 -7.73 -6.51 -21.28
N GLN A 600 -7.10 -7.33 -22.15
CA GLN A 600 -7.03 -7.02 -23.58
C GLN A 600 -8.41 -7.20 -24.27
N PRO A 601 -8.65 -6.46 -25.35
CA PRO A 601 -9.85 -6.65 -26.17
C PRO A 601 -10.00 -8.11 -26.66
N ALA A 602 -11.24 -8.60 -26.73
CA ALA A 602 -11.54 -9.97 -27.15
C ALA A 602 -10.86 -10.39 -28.48
N PRO A 603 -10.78 -9.54 -29.53
CA PRO A 603 -10.09 -9.92 -30.76
C PRO A 603 -8.60 -10.24 -30.56
N TYR A 604 -7.92 -9.52 -29.66
CA TYR A 604 -6.53 -9.81 -29.33
C TYR A 604 -6.39 -11.14 -28.59
N ARG A 605 -7.21 -11.34 -27.56
CA ARG A 605 -7.19 -12.59 -26.79
C ARG A 605 -7.48 -13.80 -27.68
N GLU A 606 -8.43 -13.65 -28.59
CA GLU A 606 -8.77 -14.67 -29.59
C GLU A 606 -7.63 -14.92 -30.58
N SER A 607 -6.87 -13.91 -30.99
CA SER A 607 -5.71 -14.09 -31.87
C SER A 607 -4.57 -14.89 -31.20
N VAL A 608 -4.43 -14.80 -29.87
CA VAL A 608 -3.41 -15.51 -29.09
C VAL A 608 -3.90 -16.92 -28.68
N LEU A 609 -5.11 -16.99 -28.14
CA LEU A 609 -5.77 -18.21 -27.63
C LEU A 609 -7.12 -18.44 -28.32
N PRO A 610 -7.15 -18.83 -29.62
CA PRO A 610 -8.37 -19.05 -30.35
C PRO A 610 -9.32 -20.03 -29.63
N ALA A 611 -10.60 -19.67 -29.46
CA ALA A 611 -11.58 -20.50 -28.77
C ALA A 611 -11.81 -21.85 -29.48
N SER A 612 -11.60 -21.90 -30.80
CA SER A 612 -11.66 -23.12 -31.59
C SER A 612 -10.58 -24.16 -31.26
N VAL A 613 -9.49 -23.74 -30.62
CA VAL A 613 -8.40 -24.64 -30.21
C VAL A 613 -8.53 -24.97 -28.73
N THR A 614 -9.16 -26.08 -28.39
CA THR A 614 -9.45 -26.55 -27.04
C THR A 614 -8.31 -27.42 -26.46
N ARG A 615 -7.44 -27.95 -27.30
CA ARG A 615 -6.27 -28.75 -26.91
C ARG A 615 -5.16 -27.82 -26.40
N ARG A 616 -5.18 -27.53 -25.10
CA ARG A 616 -4.25 -26.58 -24.48
C ARG A 616 -3.52 -27.22 -23.32
N VAL A 617 -2.24 -26.95 -23.22
CA VAL A 617 -1.38 -27.34 -22.07
C VAL A 617 -0.82 -26.08 -21.43
N ALA A 618 -1.07 -25.86 -20.15
CA ALA A 618 -0.39 -24.83 -19.38
C ALA A 618 0.76 -25.42 -18.56
N VAL A 619 1.85 -24.66 -18.42
CA VAL A 619 3.07 -25.11 -17.73
C VAL A 619 3.50 -24.02 -16.76
N GLU A 620 3.49 -24.32 -15.45
CA GLU A 620 4.02 -23.48 -14.38
C GLU A 620 4.45 -24.34 -13.20
N ALA A 621 5.66 -24.14 -12.68
CA ALA A 621 6.14 -24.79 -11.47
C ALA A 621 5.49 -24.15 -10.22
N GLY A 622 4.22 -24.39 -10.04
CA GLY A 622 3.34 -23.89 -8.99
C GLY A 622 1.97 -24.56 -9.05
N ALA A 623 1.06 -24.13 -8.17
CA ALA A 623 -0.30 -24.70 -8.08
C ALA A 623 -1.09 -24.57 -9.38
N THR A 624 -1.77 -25.65 -9.77
CA THR A 624 -2.44 -25.76 -11.06
C THR A 624 -3.68 -24.87 -11.22
N GLN A 625 -4.28 -24.42 -10.11
CA GLN A 625 -5.61 -23.84 -10.01
C GLN A 625 -5.84 -22.64 -10.97
N SER A 626 -4.87 -21.72 -11.06
CA SER A 626 -5.04 -20.48 -11.84
C SER A 626 -5.07 -20.71 -13.36
N TRP A 627 -4.63 -21.88 -13.85
CA TRP A 627 -4.47 -22.17 -15.27
C TRP A 627 -5.69 -22.81 -15.91
N TRP A 628 -6.59 -23.44 -15.14
CA TRP A 628 -7.77 -24.11 -15.68
C TRP A 628 -8.70 -23.16 -16.47
N ARG A 629 -8.71 -21.88 -16.13
CA ARG A 629 -9.48 -20.86 -16.89
C ARG A 629 -8.99 -20.64 -18.32
N TYR A 630 -7.71 -20.96 -18.62
CA TYR A 630 -7.11 -20.82 -19.94
C TYR A 630 -7.13 -22.10 -20.75
N VAL A 631 -6.98 -23.25 -20.09
CA VAL A 631 -6.94 -24.54 -20.77
C VAL A 631 -8.31 -25.21 -20.91
N GLY A 632 -9.25 -24.89 -20.04
CA GLY A 632 -10.58 -25.49 -20.04
C GLY A 632 -10.58 -26.96 -19.65
N SER A 633 -11.77 -27.62 -19.72
CA SER A 633 -11.94 -29.00 -19.27
C SER A 633 -11.25 -30.07 -20.15
N GLN A 634 -10.95 -29.71 -21.40
CA GLN A 634 -10.26 -30.60 -22.36
C GLN A 634 -8.75 -30.44 -22.32
N GLY A 635 -8.24 -29.39 -21.68
CA GLY A 635 -6.81 -29.14 -21.58
C GLY A 635 -6.11 -29.90 -20.46
N ARG A 636 -4.83 -29.60 -20.29
CA ARG A 636 -3.98 -30.17 -19.23
C ARG A 636 -3.17 -29.05 -18.60
N VAL A 637 -2.84 -29.22 -17.31
CA VAL A 637 -1.92 -28.34 -16.57
C VAL A 637 -0.75 -29.17 -16.06
N LEU A 638 0.44 -28.80 -16.42
CA LEU A 638 1.68 -29.33 -15.85
C LEU A 638 2.14 -28.36 -14.75
N GLY A 639 1.89 -28.71 -13.52
CA GLY A 639 2.18 -27.89 -12.33
C GLY A 639 2.45 -28.75 -11.11
N LEU A 640 2.41 -28.12 -9.93
CA LEU A 640 2.72 -28.74 -8.64
C LEU A 640 1.59 -28.43 -7.65
N ASP A 641 0.87 -29.47 -7.20
CA ASP A 641 -0.17 -29.37 -6.16
C ASP A 641 0.30 -30.02 -4.84
N HIS A 642 1.60 -30.02 -4.59
CA HIS A 642 2.26 -30.49 -3.39
C HIS A 642 3.51 -29.67 -3.10
N PHE A 643 4.00 -29.70 -1.87
CA PHE A 643 5.24 -29.01 -1.51
C PHE A 643 6.44 -29.58 -2.26
N GLY A 644 7.49 -28.75 -2.41
CA GLY A 644 8.74 -29.11 -3.04
C GLY A 644 9.64 -29.98 -2.15
N ALA A 645 10.91 -30.01 -2.47
CA ALA A 645 11.93 -30.75 -1.73
C ALA A 645 13.29 -30.02 -1.79
N SER A 646 14.20 -30.35 -0.87
CA SER A 646 15.58 -29.86 -0.93
C SER A 646 16.37 -30.64 -1.98
N GLY A 647 17.04 -29.93 -2.87
CA GLY A 647 17.87 -30.50 -3.94
C GLY A 647 18.29 -29.45 -4.94
N LYS A 648 19.11 -29.81 -5.92
CA LYS A 648 19.45 -28.86 -6.99
C LYS A 648 18.23 -28.58 -7.86
N GLY A 649 18.05 -27.34 -8.27
CA GLY A 649 16.90 -26.93 -9.08
C GLY A 649 16.61 -27.85 -10.28
N PRO A 650 17.59 -28.14 -11.16
CA PRO A 650 17.40 -29.07 -12.30
C PRO A 650 16.93 -30.47 -11.88
N ASP A 651 17.47 -31.00 -10.77
CA ASP A 651 17.07 -32.32 -10.26
C ASP A 651 15.63 -32.32 -9.75
N LEU A 652 15.21 -31.21 -9.12
CA LEU A 652 13.82 -31.03 -8.65
C LEU A 652 12.84 -30.91 -9.84
N PHE A 653 13.18 -30.17 -10.88
CA PHE A 653 12.38 -30.11 -12.11
C PHE A 653 12.22 -31.50 -12.72
N GLN A 654 13.30 -32.27 -12.80
CA GLN A 654 13.27 -33.65 -13.30
C GLN A 654 12.43 -34.56 -12.39
N HIS A 655 12.65 -34.50 -11.06
CA HIS A 655 11.96 -35.33 -10.06
C HIS A 655 10.46 -35.12 -10.08
N PHE A 656 10.02 -33.85 -10.15
CA PHE A 656 8.60 -33.50 -10.16
C PHE A 656 7.99 -33.49 -11.58
N GLY A 657 8.75 -33.87 -12.59
CA GLY A 657 8.26 -34.04 -13.95
C GLY A 657 7.96 -32.76 -14.72
N ILE A 658 8.43 -31.59 -14.26
CA ILE A 658 8.30 -30.33 -15.01
C ILE A 658 9.38 -30.27 -16.09
N THR A 659 9.20 -31.05 -17.14
CA THR A 659 10.22 -31.27 -18.19
C THR A 659 9.66 -31.07 -19.60
N SER A 660 10.54 -30.79 -20.56
CA SER A 660 10.15 -30.69 -21.97
C SER A 660 9.55 -31.99 -22.49
N THR A 661 10.04 -33.13 -22.04
CA THR A 661 9.49 -34.46 -22.38
C THR A 661 8.06 -34.60 -21.88
N ALA A 662 7.76 -34.15 -20.65
CA ALA A 662 6.40 -34.19 -20.11
C ALA A 662 5.45 -33.25 -20.86
N VAL A 663 5.91 -32.03 -21.21
CA VAL A 663 5.10 -31.10 -22.04
C VAL A 663 4.78 -31.72 -23.38
N LYS A 664 5.77 -32.33 -24.06
CA LYS A 664 5.59 -33.03 -25.33
C LYS A 664 4.56 -34.16 -25.21
N ALA A 665 4.73 -35.03 -24.20
CA ALA A 665 3.82 -36.16 -23.98
C ALA A 665 2.37 -35.71 -23.74
N LEU A 666 2.14 -34.65 -22.95
CA LEU A 666 0.80 -34.09 -22.74
C LEU A 666 0.16 -33.55 -24.03
N VAL A 667 0.94 -32.88 -24.86
CA VAL A 667 0.44 -32.39 -26.17
C VAL A 667 0.10 -33.58 -27.09
N GLU A 668 0.98 -34.61 -27.17
CA GLU A 668 0.73 -35.82 -27.96
C GLU A 668 -0.53 -36.55 -27.52
N GLN A 669 -0.76 -36.67 -26.20
CA GLN A 669 -1.99 -37.23 -25.63
C GLN A 669 -3.25 -36.46 -26.03
N LEU A 670 -3.16 -35.14 -26.15
CA LEU A 670 -4.30 -34.31 -26.58
C LEU A 670 -4.53 -34.38 -28.09
N LEU A 671 -3.53 -34.75 -28.89
CA LEU A 671 -3.61 -34.86 -30.34
C LEU A 671 -3.99 -36.25 -30.81
N SER A 672 -3.83 -37.29 -29.99
CA SER A 672 -4.34 -38.65 -30.22
C SER A 672 -5.85 -38.72 -30.05
#